data_2b0f7c3154d0c294fee81c490d9f8353
#
_entry.id   2b0f7c3154d0c294fee81c490d9f8353
#
_cell.length_a   1.000
_cell.length_b   1.000
_cell.length_c   1.000
_cell.angle_alpha   90.00
_cell.angle_beta   90.00
_cell.angle_gamma   90.00
#
_symmetry.space_group_name_H-M   'P 1'
#
loop_
_entity.id
_entity.type
_entity.pdbx_description
1 polymer ?
#
loop_
_entity_poly.entity_id
_entity_poly.type
_entity_poly.pdbx_seq_one_letter_code
_entity_poly.pdbx_strand_id
1 'polypeptide(L)'
;MNPKLLLAILFFGITSTFAQTKVSGYVFDEANQPISFANVIFKGSTQGTITDENGKFYMESNNTWTALNISFLGYETLYVPLTKRVNYDLRITLKEAAEQLSQVFIVAGKQPKKNNPAIDLLRKIWEHKRKNGLKHFKQYEYDKYEKVEFDMNTIDSALIKSKLFRGMEFVFDQVDTSSVTGKTYLPIFINEAVSTVYGDNTNSKKKEVLKGNKNSGFSDNQIIIDFVHDLYSDFSVYDNYLKFFDKSFVSPLSRAGIQTYNYVLKDSSFIENKWCYNIIYYPRRKNELTFKGDFWVADTTYAIKKINLQASKSANINWVKDIYIEQEFEVLNDSIFLVKRDYMMSDFALNKKETSRGVYGKRTTLFNNYKFDIQKDSKFYEKDVYNYNQDVFDRDDAFWEENRFESLNKDEKGIYKMLDTLKTVKKFKRLYNLGSILASGYIEFNQLPLDYGPIFSTFGYNEVEGVRLRTGLRTYFGKNDLWRLEGFLAYGLKDDKFKYGISGKWLLDKKSRLIISGGNRRDVEQIGASLTTSTDVLGRSLASSSIVGTGSNDKLTSINLTSFAIEAEPWRNVVIKLGGNYRTLESASPTFSLDYNTETGEESAINQYESTLSLSFFPKRKLSGFGVERLETNTDYASLFAQISRGDKTLFNSDFDYTKLQFSYRQPWQIGGFGRTYTTIEAGKTFGDVPLGLLSVIPGNQSYFSIYNTFSQLDYYEFVSDTYASFHIEHNFNGRLFSRIPFLRKFNLREIVGFRGVVGEISNENVALSTTSNPNTIPLKAPTKPYFEYGFGVGNIFKVFRIDFNFRGNYLNKFEYPDARKFGVTGTFGFYF
;
A
#
# COMPACT_ATOMS: atom_id res chain seq x y z
N MET A 1 -56.19 -40.83 -24.48
CA MET A 1 -54.74 -40.61 -24.28
C MET A 1 -53.99 -41.82 -24.83
N ASN A 2 -53.14 -41.62 -25.78
CA ASN A 2 -52.54 -42.70 -26.62
C ASN A 2 -51.55 -43.52 -25.74
N PRO A 3 -51.75 -44.86 -25.57
CA PRO A 3 -50.93 -45.69 -24.68
C PRO A 3 -49.42 -45.68 -25.03
N LYS A 4 -49.12 -45.33 -26.26
CA LYS A 4 -47.71 -45.17 -26.75
C LYS A 4 -47.03 -43.93 -26.19
N LEU A 5 -47.80 -42.88 -25.81
CA LEU A 5 -47.28 -41.66 -25.17
C LEU A 5 -46.98 -41.89 -23.69
N LEU A 6 -47.79 -42.72 -23.01
CA LEU A 6 -47.56 -43.09 -21.64
C LEU A 6 -46.33 -43.99 -21.45
N LEU A 7 -46.09 -44.89 -22.42
CA LEU A 7 -44.87 -45.72 -22.44
C LEU A 7 -43.61 -44.91 -22.72
N ALA A 8 -43.69 -43.89 -23.59
CA ALA A 8 -42.56 -42.99 -23.85
C ALA A 8 -42.21 -42.10 -22.64
N ILE A 9 -43.21 -41.64 -21.85
CA ILE A 9 -43.00 -40.86 -20.62
C ILE A 9 -42.44 -41.78 -19.52
N LEU A 10 -42.84 -43.04 -19.45
CA LEU A 10 -42.27 -44.00 -18.50
C LEU A 10 -40.81 -44.37 -18.83
N PHE A 11 -40.46 -44.41 -20.13
CA PHE A 11 -39.08 -44.73 -20.56
C PHE A 11 -38.12 -43.56 -20.41
N PHE A 12 -38.63 -42.28 -20.44
CA PHE A 12 -37.80 -41.08 -20.22
C PHE A 12 -37.60 -40.77 -18.73
N GLY A 13 -38.42 -41.36 -17.81
CA GLY A 13 -38.32 -41.16 -16.37
C GLY A 13 -37.28 -42.03 -15.65
N ILE A 14 -36.62 -42.99 -16.34
CA ILE A 14 -35.73 -43.98 -15.70
C ILE A 14 -34.23 -43.70 -15.93
N THR A 15 -33.86 -42.67 -16.68
CA THR A 15 -32.46 -42.41 -17.00
C THR A 15 -31.80 -41.25 -16.23
N SER A 16 -32.34 -40.88 -15.06
CA SER A 16 -31.60 -40.02 -14.12
C SER A 16 -30.67 -40.86 -13.23
N THR A 17 -29.73 -41.53 -13.84
CA THR A 17 -28.61 -42.11 -13.06
C THR A 17 -27.70 -40.96 -12.60
N PHE A 18 -27.95 -40.48 -11.40
CA PHE A 18 -27.03 -39.59 -10.74
C PHE A 18 -25.65 -40.28 -10.64
N ALA A 19 -24.64 -39.68 -11.30
CA ALA A 19 -23.29 -40.17 -11.26
C ALA A 19 -22.67 -39.83 -9.87
N GLN A 20 -22.87 -40.73 -8.89
CA GLN A 20 -22.34 -40.59 -7.53
C GLN A 20 -20.95 -41.23 -7.47
N THR A 21 -19.97 -40.46 -6.93
CA THR A 21 -18.67 -41.04 -6.53
C THR A 21 -18.71 -41.30 -5.02
N LYS A 22 -18.49 -42.56 -4.62
CA LYS A 22 -18.41 -42.97 -3.21
C LYS A 22 -17.04 -43.56 -2.90
N VAL A 23 -16.43 -43.06 -1.84
CA VAL A 23 -15.07 -43.50 -1.47
C VAL A 23 -14.97 -43.67 0.05
N SER A 24 -14.38 -44.80 0.48
CA SER A 24 -13.97 -45.01 1.87
C SER A 24 -12.60 -45.63 1.94
N GLY A 25 -11.93 -45.45 3.05
CA GLY A 25 -10.61 -46.03 3.25
C GLY A 25 -9.99 -45.68 4.59
N TYR A 26 -8.74 -46.01 4.71
CA TYR A 26 -7.89 -45.74 5.87
C TYR A 26 -6.59 -45.08 5.43
N VAL A 27 -6.08 -44.14 6.21
CA VAL A 27 -4.78 -43.45 6.00
C VAL A 27 -3.82 -43.84 7.12
N PHE A 28 -2.63 -44.29 6.74
CA PHE A 28 -1.55 -44.71 7.64
C PHE A 28 -0.28 -43.95 7.31
N ASP A 29 0.66 -43.93 8.26
CA ASP A 29 2.06 -43.57 8.04
C ASP A 29 2.90 -44.78 7.54
N GLU A 30 4.21 -44.58 7.31
CA GLU A 30 5.15 -45.65 6.90
C GLU A 30 5.37 -46.67 8.00
N ALA A 31 5.16 -46.33 9.27
CA ALA A 31 5.19 -47.23 10.42
C ALA A 31 3.88 -47.98 10.65
N ASN A 32 2.90 -47.82 9.71
CA ASN A 32 1.58 -48.43 9.76
C ASN A 32 0.70 -48.01 10.95
N GLN A 33 0.96 -46.77 11.48
CA GLN A 33 0.11 -46.13 12.46
C GLN A 33 -0.99 -45.35 11.74
N PRO A 34 -2.25 -45.37 12.25
CA PRO A 34 -3.33 -44.62 11.62
C PRO A 34 -3.10 -43.10 11.75
N ILE A 35 -3.25 -42.38 10.65
CA ILE A 35 -3.18 -40.92 10.64
C ILE A 35 -4.58 -40.35 10.84
N SER A 36 -4.84 -39.83 12.04
CA SER A 36 -6.07 -39.17 12.40
C SER A 36 -6.11 -37.76 11.78
N PHE A 37 -7.30 -37.32 11.34
CA PHE A 37 -7.55 -35.98 10.81
C PHE A 37 -6.76 -35.64 9.52
N ALA A 38 -6.31 -36.63 8.75
CA ALA A 38 -5.76 -36.41 7.40
C ALA A 38 -6.86 -35.86 6.48
N ASN A 39 -6.51 -34.86 5.68
CA ASN A 39 -7.43 -34.32 4.68
C ASN A 39 -7.58 -35.27 3.49
N VAL A 40 -8.78 -35.58 3.10
CA VAL A 40 -9.14 -36.35 1.92
C VAL A 40 -10.07 -35.50 1.06
N ILE A 41 -9.62 -35.09 -0.13
CA ILE A 41 -10.33 -34.14 -0.97
C ILE A 41 -10.38 -34.71 -2.41
N PHE A 42 -11.49 -34.59 -3.11
CA PHE A 42 -11.54 -34.91 -4.54
C PHE A 42 -10.66 -33.95 -5.32
N LYS A 43 -9.77 -34.50 -6.17
CA LYS A 43 -8.79 -33.71 -6.92
C LYS A 43 -9.48 -32.62 -7.76
N GLY A 44 -9.08 -31.35 -7.55
CA GLY A 44 -9.62 -30.21 -8.27
C GLY A 44 -10.96 -29.69 -7.73
N SER A 45 -11.38 -30.15 -6.54
CA SER A 45 -12.62 -29.69 -5.90
C SER A 45 -12.37 -29.12 -4.50
N THR A 46 -13.41 -28.55 -3.92
CA THR A 46 -13.47 -28.16 -2.50
C THR A 46 -14.26 -29.18 -1.66
N GLN A 47 -14.72 -30.29 -2.27
CA GLN A 47 -15.44 -31.35 -1.56
C GLN A 47 -14.44 -32.35 -0.99
N GLY A 48 -14.49 -32.53 0.34
CA GLY A 48 -13.61 -33.43 1.04
C GLY A 48 -14.09 -33.74 2.45
N THR A 49 -13.40 -34.65 3.12
CA THR A 49 -13.58 -35.04 4.51
C THR A 49 -12.23 -35.13 5.21
N ILE A 50 -12.23 -35.43 6.49
CA ILE A 50 -11.03 -35.77 7.26
C ILE A 50 -11.15 -37.20 7.79
N THR A 51 -10.00 -37.85 8.05
CA THR A 51 -9.98 -39.15 8.72
C THR A 51 -10.38 -39.01 10.20
N ASP A 52 -11.03 -40.06 10.73
CA ASP A 52 -11.34 -40.17 12.16
C ASP A 52 -10.10 -40.56 13.00
N GLU A 53 -10.28 -40.84 14.31
CA GLU A 53 -9.20 -41.20 15.22
C GLU A 53 -8.47 -42.52 14.84
N ASN A 54 -9.10 -43.37 14.04
CA ASN A 54 -8.56 -44.63 13.53
C ASN A 54 -8.03 -44.51 12.10
N GLY A 55 -7.89 -43.29 11.58
CA GLY A 55 -7.44 -43.04 10.22
C GLY A 55 -8.51 -43.32 9.14
N LYS A 56 -9.76 -43.64 9.52
CA LYS A 56 -10.82 -44.01 8.60
C LYS A 56 -11.52 -42.77 8.04
N PHE A 57 -11.90 -42.82 6.73
CA PHE A 57 -12.71 -41.78 6.09
C PHE A 57 -13.82 -42.38 5.23
N TYR A 58 -14.89 -41.58 5.03
CA TYR A 58 -15.94 -41.81 4.05
C TYR A 58 -16.36 -40.50 3.44
N MET A 59 -16.56 -40.52 2.11
CA MET A 59 -17.06 -39.36 1.38
C MET A 59 -17.86 -39.77 0.16
N GLU A 60 -18.82 -38.94 -0.22
CA GLU A 60 -19.65 -39.13 -1.41
C GLU A 60 -19.86 -37.79 -2.14
N SER A 61 -20.03 -37.84 -3.44
CA SER A 61 -20.30 -36.69 -4.30
C SER A 61 -21.25 -37.07 -5.42
N ASN A 62 -22.13 -36.16 -5.79
CA ASN A 62 -22.99 -36.29 -6.97
C ASN A 62 -22.22 -36.09 -8.29
N ASN A 63 -20.97 -35.70 -8.23
CA ASN A 63 -20.09 -35.55 -9.39
C ASN A 63 -19.19 -36.77 -9.58
N THR A 64 -18.70 -36.98 -10.81
CA THR A 64 -17.72 -38.02 -11.10
C THR A 64 -16.32 -37.45 -10.89
N TRP A 65 -15.56 -38.07 -9.99
CA TRP A 65 -14.19 -37.69 -9.66
C TRP A 65 -13.21 -38.82 -10.06
N THR A 66 -12.03 -38.43 -10.50
CA THR A 66 -11.01 -39.38 -11.00
C THR A 66 -9.86 -39.62 -10.04
N ALA A 67 -9.70 -38.81 -9.00
CA ALA A 67 -8.64 -38.98 -8.03
C ALA A 67 -8.97 -38.25 -6.71
N LEU A 68 -8.26 -38.68 -5.64
CA LEU A 68 -8.21 -38.02 -4.35
C LEU A 68 -6.85 -37.33 -4.16
N ASN A 69 -6.89 -36.21 -3.43
CA ASN A 69 -5.74 -35.59 -2.79
C ASN A 69 -5.82 -35.91 -1.31
N ILE A 70 -4.79 -36.54 -0.79
CA ILE A 70 -4.69 -36.87 0.63
C ILE A 70 -3.45 -36.17 1.19
N SER A 71 -3.66 -35.38 2.23
CA SER A 71 -2.60 -34.58 2.83
C SER A 71 -2.73 -34.55 4.34
N PHE A 72 -1.59 -34.60 5.01
CA PHE A 72 -1.48 -34.44 6.46
C PHE A 72 -0.19 -33.68 6.80
N LEU A 73 -0.19 -33.01 7.94
CA LEU A 73 0.95 -32.22 8.39
C LEU A 73 2.19 -33.11 8.58
N GLY A 74 3.33 -32.71 7.97
CA GLY A 74 4.56 -33.48 8.03
C GLY A 74 4.64 -34.65 7.05
N TYR A 75 3.66 -34.79 6.15
CA TYR A 75 3.63 -35.84 5.14
C TYR A 75 3.47 -35.25 3.73
N GLU A 76 4.04 -35.97 2.74
CA GLU A 76 3.87 -35.63 1.34
C GLU A 76 2.41 -35.78 0.91
N THR A 77 1.90 -34.82 0.14
CA THR A 77 0.56 -34.93 -0.43
C THR A 77 0.50 -36.06 -1.46
N LEU A 78 -0.35 -37.06 -1.22
CA LEU A 78 -0.48 -38.21 -2.07
C LEU A 78 -1.71 -38.09 -2.98
N TYR A 79 -1.52 -38.37 -4.28
CA TYR A 79 -2.58 -38.46 -5.27
C TYR A 79 -2.98 -39.91 -5.46
N VAL A 80 -4.24 -40.22 -5.15
CA VAL A 80 -4.78 -41.57 -5.27
C VAL A 80 -5.80 -41.61 -6.44
N PRO A 81 -5.49 -42.29 -7.55
CA PRO A 81 -6.44 -42.39 -8.65
C PRO A 81 -7.65 -43.26 -8.26
N LEU A 82 -8.83 -42.82 -8.65
CA LEU A 82 -10.07 -43.59 -8.49
C LEU A 82 -10.37 -44.33 -9.79
N THR A 83 -10.27 -45.65 -9.76
CA THR A 83 -10.47 -46.50 -10.94
C THR A 83 -11.94 -46.83 -11.20
N LYS A 84 -12.80 -46.66 -10.21
CA LYS A 84 -14.24 -46.92 -10.25
C LYS A 84 -15.01 -45.76 -9.63
N ARG A 85 -16.31 -45.69 -9.88
CA ARG A 85 -17.20 -44.69 -9.23
C ARG A 85 -17.39 -44.99 -7.72
N VAL A 86 -17.25 -46.23 -7.34
CA VAL A 86 -17.36 -46.70 -5.96
C VAL A 86 -16.05 -47.39 -5.60
N ASN A 87 -15.32 -46.84 -4.63
CA ASN A 87 -14.07 -47.34 -4.12
C ASN A 87 -14.18 -47.45 -2.60
N TYR A 88 -14.20 -48.67 -2.09
CA TYR A 88 -14.29 -48.92 -0.63
C TYR A 88 -12.97 -49.55 -0.13
N ASP A 89 -12.71 -49.35 1.14
CA ASP A 89 -11.57 -49.91 1.89
C ASP A 89 -10.20 -49.59 1.27
N LEU A 90 -10.03 -48.41 0.72
CA LEU A 90 -8.74 -47.94 0.22
C LEU A 90 -7.73 -47.92 1.38
N ARG A 91 -6.62 -48.55 1.24
CA ARG A 91 -5.52 -48.48 2.18
C ARG A 91 -4.43 -47.55 1.63
N ILE A 92 -4.21 -46.44 2.33
CA ILE A 92 -3.40 -45.32 1.85
C ILE A 92 -2.29 -45.07 2.84
N THR A 93 -1.04 -45.06 2.37
CA THR A 93 0.14 -44.78 3.21
C THR A 93 0.75 -43.47 2.76
N LEU A 94 0.87 -42.48 3.67
CA LEU A 94 1.56 -41.25 3.44
C LEU A 94 3.03 -41.38 3.83
N LYS A 95 3.93 -40.75 3.04
CA LYS A 95 5.35 -40.64 3.35
C LYS A 95 5.62 -39.35 4.13
N GLU A 96 6.54 -39.42 5.09
CA GLU A 96 6.97 -38.20 5.78
C GLU A 96 7.65 -37.22 4.81
N ALA A 97 7.28 -35.96 4.87
CA ALA A 97 7.89 -34.91 4.07
C ALA A 97 8.99 -34.21 4.87
N ALA A 98 10.14 -34.02 4.23
CA ALA A 98 11.30 -33.37 4.87
C ALA A 98 11.01 -31.89 5.22
N GLU A 99 10.16 -31.19 4.45
CA GLU A 99 9.70 -29.82 4.75
C GLU A 99 8.39 -29.51 4.03
N GLN A 100 7.27 -29.33 4.75
CA GLN A 100 6.04 -28.77 4.18
C GLN A 100 5.39 -27.74 5.10
N LEU A 101 4.95 -26.62 4.51
CA LEU A 101 4.08 -25.65 5.15
C LEU A 101 2.74 -26.31 5.55
N SER A 102 2.42 -26.24 6.81
CA SER A 102 1.29 -26.94 7.41
C SER A 102 -0.06 -26.49 6.85
N GLN A 103 -0.84 -27.41 6.30
CA GLN A 103 -2.24 -27.14 6.00
C GLN A 103 -3.04 -27.00 7.30
N VAL A 104 -3.91 -25.98 7.35
CA VAL A 104 -4.71 -25.65 8.52
C VAL A 104 -5.97 -26.50 8.62
N PHE A 105 -6.16 -27.16 9.73
CA PHE A 105 -7.38 -27.94 10.02
C PHE A 105 -8.55 -27.05 10.44
N ILE A 106 -9.74 -27.32 9.93
CA ILE A 106 -10.98 -26.69 10.38
C ILE A 106 -11.70 -27.67 11.32
N VAL A 107 -11.63 -27.39 12.61
CA VAL A 107 -12.49 -28.06 13.60
C VAL A 107 -13.86 -27.37 13.58
N ALA A 108 -14.93 -28.10 13.35
CA ALA A 108 -16.27 -27.54 13.25
C ALA A 108 -16.83 -27.16 14.64
N GLY A 109 -17.51 -25.99 14.70
CA GLY A 109 -18.24 -25.55 15.89
C GLY A 109 -17.58 -24.45 16.70
N LYS A 110 -18.36 -23.84 17.61
CA LYS A 110 -17.88 -22.82 18.55
C LYS A 110 -17.27 -23.49 19.78
N GLN A 111 -16.04 -23.16 20.10
CA GLN A 111 -15.37 -23.67 21.29
C GLN A 111 -15.71 -22.84 22.54
N PRO A 112 -15.79 -23.46 23.74
CA PRO A 112 -16.04 -22.74 24.98
C PRO A 112 -14.88 -21.77 25.29
N LYS A 113 -15.21 -20.66 25.98
CA LYS A 113 -14.22 -19.69 26.46
C LYS A 113 -13.81 -19.95 27.91
N LYS A 114 -14.63 -20.66 28.65
CA LYS A 114 -14.36 -21.11 30.03
C LYS A 114 -13.91 -22.56 30.00
N ASN A 115 -13.01 -22.92 30.90
CA ASN A 115 -12.48 -24.28 31.05
C ASN A 115 -11.89 -24.83 29.73
N ASN A 116 -11.16 -24.00 29.00
CA ASN A 116 -10.52 -24.38 27.76
C ASN A 116 -8.98 -24.37 27.95
N PRO A 117 -8.31 -25.52 27.92
CA PRO A 117 -6.87 -25.63 28.18
C PRO A 117 -6.03 -24.83 27.18
N ALA A 118 -6.49 -24.66 25.93
CA ALA A 118 -5.80 -23.82 24.96
C ALA A 118 -5.82 -22.34 25.36
N ILE A 119 -6.88 -21.86 25.98
CA ILE A 119 -6.96 -20.48 26.48
C ILE A 119 -6.09 -20.30 27.73
N ASP A 120 -5.97 -21.31 28.56
CA ASP A 120 -5.07 -21.25 29.73
C ASP A 120 -3.60 -21.18 29.31
N LEU A 121 -3.22 -21.93 28.26
CA LEU A 121 -1.90 -21.78 27.63
C LEU A 121 -1.69 -20.38 27.03
N LEU A 122 -2.69 -19.80 26.36
CA LEU A 122 -2.60 -18.43 25.88
C LEU A 122 -2.33 -17.42 27.00
N ARG A 123 -2.96 -17.57 28.19
CA ARG A 123 -2.71 -16.70 29.34
C ARG A 123 -1.25 -16.81 29.79
N LYS A 124 -0.71 -18.01 29.84
CA LYS A 124 0.70 -18.26 30.17
C LYS A 124 1.66 -17.66 29.16
N ILE A 125 1.31 -17.72 27.84
CA ILE A 125 2.09 -17.04 26.79
C ILE A 125 2.14 -15.51 27.07
N TRP A 126 1.02 -14.87 27.45
CA TRP A 126 1.01 -13.43 27.72
C TRP A 126 1.84 -13.03 28.91
N GLU A 127 1.92 -13.87 29.94
CA GLU A 127 2.73 -13.64 31.13
C GLU A 127 4.23 -13.73 30.82
N HIS A 128 4.62 -14.62 29.89
CA HIS A 128 6.02 -14.93 29.62
C HIS A 128 6.60 -14.23 28.37
N LYS A 129 5.76 -13.73 27.44
CA LYS A 129 6.20 -13.22 26.13
C LYS A 129 7.28 -12.12 26.15
N ARG A 130 7.42 -11.37 27.24
CA ARG A 130 8.46 -10.34 27.36
C ARG A 130 9.82 -10.91 27.76
N LYS A 131 9.84 -12.11 28.33
CA LYS A 131 11.06 -12.77 28.80
C LYS A 131 11.70 -13.65 27.73
N ASN A 132 10.93 -14.03 26.73
CA ASN A 132 11.26 -15.12 25.80
C ASN A 132 11.87 -14.65 24.46
N GLY A 133 12.21 -13.39 24.27
CA GLY A 133 12.72 -12.91 22.98
C GLY A 133 13.68 -11.74 23.08
N LEU A 134 13.96 -11.09 21.98
CA LEU A 134 14.91 -9.95 21.88
C LEU A 134 14.67 -8.82 22.88
N LYS A 135 13.43 -8.65 23.35
CA LYS A 135 13.09 -7.63 24.37
C LYS A 135 13.70 -7.87 25.75
N HIS A 136 14.25 -9.07 25.97
CA HIS A 136 14.96 -9.41 27.20
C HIS A 136 16.31 -8.69 27.31
N PHE A 137 16.97 -8.41 26.17
CA PHE A 137 18.31 -7.83 26.11
C PHE A 137 18.26 -6.32 25.97
N LYS A 138 19.24 -5.61 26.53
CA LYS A 138 19.34 -4.15 26.39
C LYS A 138 19.71 -3.78 24.96
N GLN A 139 20.78 -4.37 24.44
CA GLN A 139 21.23 -4.19 23.07
C GLN A 139 21.51 -5.56 22.43
N TYR A 140 21.30 -5.63 21.14
CA TYR A 140 21.51 -6.85 20.35
C TYR A 140 21.89 -6.53 18.90
N GLU A 141 22.52 -7.49 18.24
CA GLU A 141 22.69 -7.52 16.79
C GLU A 141 22.40 -8.90 16.24
N TYR A 142 22.03 -8.96 14.98
CA TYR A 142 21.88 -10.20 14.22
C TYR A 142 22.06 -9.95 12.73
N ASP A 143 22.46 -10.97 11.99
CA ASP A 143 22.49 -10.95 10.53
C ASP A 143 21.12 -11.39 9.98
N LYS A 144 20.69 -10.75 8.92
CA LYS A 144 19.42 -10.97 8.24
C LYS A 144 19.69 -11.18 6.74
N TYR A 145 19.18 -12.29 6.21
CA TYR A 145 19.10 -12.56 4.79
C TYR A 145 17.64 -12.54 4.39
N GLU A 146 17.29 -11.82 3.35
CA GLU A 146 15.93 -11.71 2.85
C GLU A 146 15.88 -11.97 1.35
N LYS A 147 14.96 -12.85 0.93
CA LYS A 147 14.67 -13.16 -0.47
C LYS A 147 13.21 -12.86 -0.74
N VAL A 148 12.95 -12.02 -1.75
CA VAL A 148 11.61 -11.70 -2.23
C VAL A 148 11.48 -12.17 -3.66
N GLU A 149 10.39 -12.88 -3.94
CA GLU A 149 10.11 -13.49 -5.23
C GLU A 149 8.71 -13.10 -5.69
N PHE A 150 8.57 -12.85 -6.99
CA PHE A 150 7.27 -12.84 -7.64
C PHE A 150 7.22 -13.92 -8.69
N ASP A 151 6.13 -14.71 -8.65
CA ASP A 151 5.94 -15.83 -9.54
C ASP A 151 4.57 -15.75 -10.17
N MET A 152 4.51 -15.87 -11.48
CA MET A 152 3.23 -16.05 -12.18
C MET A 152 2.69 -17.44 -11.86
N ASN A 153 1.45 -17.55 -11.36
CA ASN A 153 0.87 -18.83 -10.96
C ASN A 153 -0.19 -19.35 -11.93
N THR A 154 -0.58 -20.61 -11.75
CA THR A 154 -1.57 -21.29 -12.59
C THR A 154 -1.12 -21.35 -14.05
N ILE A 155 0.10 -21.90 -14.27
CA ILE A 155 0.69 -22.11 -15.59
C ILE A 155 0.04 -23.35 -16.21
N ASP A 156 -0.81 -23.14 -17.21
CA ASP A 156 -1.53 -24.20 -17.93
C ASP A 156 -1.09 -24.28 -19.39
N SER A 157 -1.50 -25.36 -20.08
CA SER A 157 -1.18 -25.59 -21.49
C SER A 157 -1.68 -24.49 -22.42
N ALA A 158 -2.78 -23.80 -22.04
CA ALA A 158 -3.32 -22.70 -22.83
C ALA A 158 -2.41 -21.47 -22.75
N LEU A 159 -1.83 -21.20 -21.57
CA LEU A 159 -0.86 -20.12 -21.38
C LEU A 159 0.44 -20.41 -22.13
N ILE A 160 0.97 -21.63 -22.00
CA ILE A 160 2.21 -22.07 -22.69
C ILE A 160 2.09 -21.89 -24.20
N LYS A 161 0.96 -22.30 -24.79
CA LYS A 161 0.69 -22.20 -26.25
C LYS A 161 0.22 -20.80 -26.69
N SER A 162 0.12 -19.84 -25.77
CA SER A 162 -0.42 -18.52 -26.10
C SER A 162 0.53 -17.72 -27.00
N LYS A 163 -0.06 -16.85 -27.84
CA LYS A 163 0.72 -15.92 -28.66
C LYS A 163 1.62 -15.00 -27.82
N LEU A 164 1.30 -14.82 -26.53
CA LEU A 164 2.07 -13.99 -25.60
C LEU A 164 3.50 -14.52 -25.42
N PHE A 165 3.68 -15.84 -25.30
CA PHE A 165 4.97 -16.46 -25.02
C PHE A 165 5.70 -16.99 -26.25
N ARG A 166 5.15 -16.79 -27.47
CA ARG A 166 5.84 -17.22 -28.70
C ARG A 166 7.22 -16.58 -28.81
N GLY A 167 8.27 -17.41 -28.89
CA GLY A 167 9.68 -17.01 -28.89
C GLY A 167 10.28 -16.79 -27.49
N MET A 168 9.55 -17.18 -26.45
CA MET A 168 9.99 -17.17 -25.05
C MET A 168 9.68 -18.49 -24.35
N GLU A 169 9.54 -19.58 -25.11
CA GLU A 169 9.13 -20.90 -24.59
C GLU A 169 10.12 -21.46 -23.56
N PHE A 170 11.39 -21.09 -23.64
CA PHE A 170 12.45 -21.45 -22.69
C PHE A 170 12.15 -21.08 -21.23
N VAL A 171 11.26 -20.10 -21.00
CA VAL A 171 10.91 -19.70 -19.61
C VAL A 171 10.16 -20.82 -18.88
N PHE A 172 9.45 -21.66 -19.60
CA PHE A 172 8.66 -22.73 -19.02
C PHE A 172 9.50 -23.94 -18.55
N ASP A 173 10.81 -23.98 -18.87
CA ASP A 173 11.76 -24.94 -18.29
C ASP A 173 11.97 -24.70 -16.79
N GLN A 174 11.59 -23.52 -16.27
CA GLN A 174 11.67 -23.13 -14.88
C GLN A 174 10.30 -23.15 -14.16
N VAL A 175 9.30 -23.83 -14.74
CA VAL A 175 8.00 -24.01 -14.07
C VAL A 175 8.14 -25.06 -12.97
N ASP A 176 7.68 -24.69 -11.77
CA ASP A 176 7.67 -25.56 -10.61
C ASP A 176 6.26 -25.61 -9.99
N THR A 177 6.06 -26.41 -8.96
CA THR A 177 4.79 -26.60 -8.27
C THR A 177 4.90 -26.15 -6.81
N SER A 178 4.04 -25.21 -6.40
CA SER A 178 4.01 -24.71 -5.04
C SER A 178 3.60 -25.81 -4.05
N SER A 179 4.42 -26.09 -3.05
CA SER A 179 4.10 -27.00 -1.95
C SER A 179 2.91 -26.52 -1.10
N VAL A 180 2.68 -25.20 -1.06
CA VAL A 180 1.59 -24.57 -0.28
C VAL A 180 0.24 -24.70 -0.97
N THR A 181 0.19 -24.49 -2.30
CA THR A 181 -1.07 -24.40 -3.05
C THR A 181 -1.30 -25.55 -4.01
N GLY A 182 -0.27 -26.35 -4.32
CA GLY A 182 -0.31 -27.39 -5.34
C GLY A 182 -0.43 -26.88 -6.78
N LYS A 183 -0.26 -25.56 -7.00
CA LYS A 183 -0.35 -24.95 -8.33
C LYS A 183 1.01 -24.76 -8.94
N THR A 184 1.06 -24.88 -10.28
CA THR A 184 2.25 -24.54 -11.04
C THR A 184 2.53 -23.05 -10.98
N TYR A 185 3.80 -22.67 -10.94
CA TYR A 185 4.24 -21.28 -10.98
C TYR A 185 5.52 -21.12 -11.80
N LEU A 186 5.74 -19.91 -12.29
CA LEU A 186 6.91 -19.48 -13.03
C LEU A 186 7.48 -18.23 -12.35
N PRO A 187 8.71 -18.27 -11.84
CA PRO A 187 9.38 -17.09 -11.28
C PRO A 187 9.61 -16.01 -12.34
N ILE A 188 9.26 -14.77 -11.99
CA ILE A 188 9.42 -13.60 -12.88
C ILE A 188 10.27 -12.49 -12.26
N PHE A 189 10.54 -12.56 -10.96
CA PHE A 189 11.36 -11.60 -10.24
C PHE A 189 11.95 -12.22 -8.98
N ILE A 190 13.22 -11.92 -8.70
CA ILE A 190 13.90 -12.26 -7.45
C ILE A 190 14.71 -11.05 -6.98
N ASN A 191 14.60 -10.74 -5.68
CA ASN A 191 15.47 -9.81 -4.98
C ASN A 191 16.07 -10.49 -3.75
N GLU A 192 17.37 -10.40 -3.59
CA GLU A 192 18.09 -10.87 -2.40
C GLU A 192 18.74 -9.68 -1.68
N ALA A 193 18.65 -9.66 -0.36
CA ALA A 193 19.29 -8.64 0.47
C ALA A 193 19.95 -9.29 1.71
N VAL A 194 21.14 -8.83 2.04
CA VAL A 194 21.87 -9.19 3.25
C VAL A 194 22.10 -7.96 4.08
N SER A 195 21.75 -7.98 5.34
CA SER A 195 21.91 -6.86 6.27
C SER A 195 22.31 -7.32 7.66
N THR A 196 22.88 -6.41 8.46
CA THR A 196 23.01 -6.57 9.90
C THR A 196 22.07 -5.61 10.60
N VAL A 197 21.30 -6.14 11.53
CA VAL A 197 20.34 -5.39 12.34
C VAL A 197 20.86 -5.18 13.74
N TYR A 198 20.85 -3.95 14.20
CA TYR A 198 21.22 -3.54 15.56
C TYR A 198 19.99 -3.01 16.27
N GLY A 199 19.77 -3.43 17.51
CA GLY A 199 18.66 -2.96 18.33
C GLY A 199 19.11 -2.46 19.69
N ASP A 200 18.48 -1.38 20.17
CA ASP A 200 18.60 -0.85 21.51
C ASP A 200 17.20 -0.74 22.13
N ASN A 201 16.88 -1.69 22.99
CA ASN A 201 15.60 -1.74 23.68
C ASN A 201 15.44 -0.68 24.75
N THR A 202 16.54 -0.14 25.29
CA THR A 202 16.53 0.91 26.32
C THR A 202 15.99 2.21 25.73
N ASN A 203 16.44 2.54 24.51
CA ASN A 203 16.07 3.76 23.80
C ASN A 203 15.01 3.52 22.72
N SER A 204 14.53 2.28 22.57
CA SER A 204 13.59 1.86 21.49
C SER A 204 14.09 2.22 20.08
N LYS A 205 15.40 2.07 19.85
CA LYS A 205 16.06 2.37 18.57
C LYS A 205 16.42 1.08 17.85
N LYS A 206 16.34 1.11 16.52
CA LYS A 206 16.76 0.01 15.63
C LYS A 206 17.47 0.60 14.42
N LYS A 207 18.60 0.00 14.02
CA LYS A 207 19.36 0.36 12.82
C LYS A 207 19.60 -0.89 12.01
N GLU A 208 19.32 -0.85 10.73
CA GLU A 208 19.62 -1.91 9.76
C GLU A 208 20.69 -1.39 8.79
N VAL A 209 21.77 -2.13 8.64
CA VAL A 209 22.88 -1.81 7.74
C VAL A 209 22.88 -2.83 6.62
N LEU A 210 22.52 -2.40 5.41
CA LEU A 210 22.54 -3.22 4.21
C LEU A 210 23.99 -3.50 3.79
N LYS A 211 24.32 -4.78 3.59
CA LYS A 211 25.66 -5.27 3.15
C LYS A 211 25.68 -5.57 1.66
N GLY A 212 24.57 -6.08 1.12
CA GLY A 212 24.43 -6.41 -0.29
C GLY A 212 22.96 -6.48 -0.70
N ASN A 213 22.66 -6.12 -1.95
CA ASN A 213 21.34 -6.27 -2.56
C ASN A 213 21.51 -6.67 -4.03
N LYS A 214 20.89 -7.79 -4.42
CA LYS A 214 20.91 -8.34 -5.78
C LYS A 214 19.51 -8.41 -6.32
N ASN A 215 19.26 -7.73 -7.42
CA ASN A 215 17.99 -7.79 -8.13
C ASN A 215 18.14 -8.59 -9.43
N SER A 216 17.18 -9.45 -9.71
CA SER A 216 17.01 -10.08 -11.01
C SER A 216 15.57 -9.90 -11.47
N GLY A 217 15.36 -9.60 -12.76
CA GLY A 217 14.04 -9.30 -13.28
C GLY A 217 13.76 -7.78 -13.40
N PHE A 218 12.57 -7.32 -13.02
CA PHE A 218 12.02 -5.99 -13.32
C PHE A 218 12.21 -4.97 -12.20
N SER A 219 13.40 -4.68 -11.79
CA SER A 219 13.71 -3.91 -10.60
C SER A 219 13.44 -2.41 -10.65
N ASP A 220 13.19 -1.83 -11.82
CA ASP A 220 13.14 -0.38 -11.99
C ASP A 220 11.73 0.22 -12.00
N ASN A 221 10.70 -0.61 -11.89
CA ASN A 221 9.31 -0.16 -11.93
C ASN A 221 8.78 0.18 -10.53
N GLN A 222 8.35 1.44 -10.37
CA GLN A 222 7.78 1.97 -9.12
C GLN A 222 6.61 1.13 -8.59
N ILE A 223 5.73 0.65 -9.47
CA ILE A 223 4.56 -0.16 -9.07
C ILE A 223 5.00 -1.47 -8.42
N ILE A 224 6.02 -2.14 -8.96
CA ILE A 224 6.52 -3.38 -8.36
C ILE A 224 7.09 -3.07 -6.97
N ILE A 225 7.76 -1.95 -6.81
CA ILE A 225 8.34 -1.53 -5.53
C ILE A 225 7.24 -1.21 -4.52
N ASP A 226 6.19 -0.50 -4.91
CA ASP A 226 5.05 -0.21 -4.04
C ASP A 226 4.29 -1.49 -3.66
N PHE A 227 4.17 -2.42 -4.60
CA PHE A 227 3.55 -3.72 -4.41
C PHE A 227 4.38 -4.62 -3.46
N VAL A 228 5.70 -4.57 -3.57
CA VAL A 228 6.66 -5.27 -2.70
C VAL A 228 6.70 -4.67 -1.29
N HIS A 229 6.37 -3.39 -1.16
CA HIS A 229 6.45 -2.65 0.10
C HIS A 229 5.79 -3.40 1.29
N ASP A 230 4.59 -3.95 1.10
CA ASP A 230 3.92 -4.69 2.16
C ASP A 230 4.55 -6.05 2.45
N LEU A 231 5.29 -6.61 1.49
CA LEU A 231 6.07 -7.83 1.68
C LEU A 231 7.33 -7.60 2.53
N TYR A 232 7.85 -6.37 2.56
CA TYR A 232 9.03 -6.00 3.37
C TYR A 232 8.69 -5.50 4.77
N SER A 233 7.41 -5.47 5.16
CA SER A 233 7.01 -5.02 6.50
C SER A 233 7.38 -6.07 7.55
N ASP A 234 8.20 -5.68 8.53
CA ASP A 234 8.47 -6.50 9.71
C ASP A 234 7.20 -6.57 10.59
N PHE A 235 6.89 -7.75 11.08
CA PHE A 235 5.82 -7.95 12.05
C PHE A 235 6.27 -8.92 13.14
N SER A 236 5.61 -8.86 14.29
CA SER A 236 5.79 -9.83 15.37
C SER A 236 4.46 -10.52 15.64
N VAL A 237 4.43 -11.84 15.63
CA VAL A 237 3.20 -12.61 15.94
C VAL A 237 2.66 -12.31 17.34
N TYR A 238 3.51 -11.80 18.23
CA TYR A 238 3.11 -11.38 19.58
C TYR A 238 2.44 -10.00 19.65
N ASP A 239 2.39 -9.24 18.52
CA ASP A 239 1.68 -7.98 18.46
C ASP A 239 0.16 -8.23 18.49
N ASN A 240 -0.60 -7.25 18.98
CA ASN A 240 -2.05 -7.40 19.05
C ASN A 240 -2.71 -7.42 17.68
N TYR A 241 -2.11 -6.73 16.72
CA TYR A 241 -2.57 -6.65 15.34
C TYR A 241 -1.38 -6.82 14.40
N LEU A 242 -1.56 -7.65 13.39
CA LEU A 242 -0.61 -7.86 12.30
C LEU A 242 -1.09 -7.05 11.10
N LYS A 243 -0.20 -6.25 10.52
CA LYS A 243 -0.54 -5.32 9.44
C LYS A 243 -0.06 -5.89 8.10
N PHE A 244 -1.00 -6.09 7.19
CA PHE A 244 -0.75 -6.49 5.80
C PHE A 244 -1.67 -5.69 4.87
N PHE A 245 -1.13 -5.15 3.76
CA PHE A 245 -1.90 -4.43 2.73
C PHE A 245 -2.78 -3.31 3.34
N ASP A 246 -2.21 -2.49 4.23
CA ASP A 246 -2.92 -1.44 4.98
C ASP A 246 -4.11 -1.94 5.84
N LYS A 247 -4.23 -3.26 6.05
CA LYS A 247 -5.25 -3.88 6.89
C LYS A 247 -4.65 -4.41 8.18
N SER A 248 -5.38 -4.24 9.28
CA SER A 248 -4.99 -4.74 10.60
C SER A 248 -5.73 -6.03 10.92
N PHE A 249 -5.01 -7.14 10.93
CA PHE A 249 -5.52 -8.45 11.30
C PHE A 249 -5.33 -8.66 12.81
N VAL A 250 -6.34 -9.20 13.46
CA VAL A 250 -6.21 -9.57 14.88
C VAL A 250 -5.23 -10.74 15.00
N SER A 251 -4.16 -10.60 15.77
CA SER A 251 -3.25 -11.72 16.03
C SER A 251 -3.94 -12.81 16.86
N PRO A 252 -3.73 -14.09 16.55
CA PRO A 252 -4.23 -15.18 17.39
C PRO A 252 -3.58 -15.20 18.77
N LEU A 253 -2.40 -14.62 18.93
CA LEU A 253 -1.71 -14.48 20.22
C LEU A 253 -2.08 -13.22 21.00
N SER A 254 -3.00 -12.39 20.48
CA SER A 254 -3.46 -11.19 21.17
C SER A 254 -4.49 -11.48 22.26
N ARG A 255 -4.62 -10.58 23.24
CA ARG A 255 -5.70 -10.67 24.23
C ARG A 255 -7.10 -10.58 23.58
N ALA A 256 -7.24 -9.80 22.50
CA ALA A 256 -8.45 -9.71 21.70
C ALA A 256 -8.78 -11.03 20.97
N GLY A 257 -7.78 -11.90 20.80
CA GLY A 257 -7.89 -13.19 20.13
C GLY A 257 -8.99 -14.07 20.74
N ILE A 258 -9.16 -14.10 22.07
CA ILE A 258 -10.21 -14.89 22.73
C ILE A 258 -11.62 -14.53 22.24
N GLN A 259 -11.87 -13.26 21.91
CA GLN A 259 -13.17 -12.81 21.39
C GLN A 259 -13.31 -13.07 19.88
N THR A 260 -12.20 -13.23 19.19
CA THR A 260 -12.11 -13.31 17.73
C THR A 260 -12.01 -14.73 17.21
N TYR A 261 -11.28 -15.60 17.92
CA TYR A 261 -10.97 -16.97 17.51
C TYR A 261 -11.58 -18.03 18.45
N ASN A 262 -11.79 -19.21 17.90
CA ASN A 262 -11.91 -20.46 18.64
C ASN A 262 -10.49 -21.04 18.77
N TYR A 263 -10.17 -21.66 19.91
CA TYR A 263 -8.91 -22.32 20.17
C TYR A 263 -9.16 -23.76 20.61
N VAL A 264 -8.36 -24.66 20.08
CA VAL A 264 -8.42 -26.10 20.37
C VAL A 264 -7.02 -26.59 20.66
N LEU A 265 -6.79 -27.17 21.82
CA LEU A 265 -5.58 -27.93 22.09
C LEU A 265 -5.72 -29.26 21.34
N LYS A 266 -4.86 -29.45 20.32
CA LYS A 266 -4.94 -30.60 19.42
C LYS A 266 -4.08 -31.75 19.93
N ASP A 267 -2.81 -31.47 20.19
CA ASP A 267 -1.77 -32.47 20.39
C ASP A 267 -0.60 -31.91 21.19
N SER A 268 0.38 -32.76 21.50
CA SER A 268 1.65 -32.37 22.07
C SER A 268 2.76 -33.31 21.56
N SER A 269 3.91 -32.74 21.21
CA SER A 269 5.02 -33.49 20.65
C SER A 269 6.36 -32.79 20.94
N PHE A 270 7.46 -33.53 20.77
CA PHE A 270 8.77 -32.90 20.72
C PHE A 270 8.98 -32.21 19.36
N ILE A 271 9.39 -30.95 19.42
CA ILE A 271 9.97 -30.24 18.28
C ILE A 271 11.42 -29.96 18.60
N GLU A 272 12.31 -30.58 17.85
CA GLU A 272 13.73 -30.69 18.24
C GLU A 272 13.85 -31.29 19.67
N ASN A 273 14.41 -30.54 20.62
CA ASN A 273 14.60 -30.96 22.02
C ASN A 273 13.58 -30.35 23.00
N LYS A 274 12.47 -29.71 22.53
CA LYS A 274 11.47 -29.10 23.40
C LYS A 274 10.12 -29.79 23.26
N TRP A 275 9.52 -30.13 24.39
CA TRP A 275 8.13 -30.57 24.44
C TRP A 275 7.22 -29.40 24.17
N CYS A 276 6.34 -29.52 23.19
CA CYS A 276 5.46 -28.43 22.72
C CYS A 276 4.01 -28.89 22.64
N TYR A 277 3.08 -27.96 22.94
CA TYR A 277 1.64 -28.13 22.76
C TYR A 277 1.21 -27.51 21.44
N ASN A 278 0.45 -28.23 20.63
CA ASN A 278 -0.13 -27.70 19.38
C ASN A 278 -1.53 -27.14 19.65
N ILE A 279 -1.73 -25.88 19.32
CA ILE A 279 -3.02 -25.18 19.43
C ILE A 279 -3.47 -24.76 18.05
N ILE A 280 -4.61 -25.29 17.62
CA ILE A 280 -5.32 -24.85 16.42
C ILE A 280 -6.22 -23.66 16.76
N TYR A 281 -6.27 -22.69 15.85
CA TYR A 281 -7.18 -21.56 15.96
C TYR A 281 -7.88 -21.24 14.63
N TYR A 282 -9.13 -20.77 14.73
CA TYR A 282 -9.95 -20.38 13.57
C TYR A 282 -10.97 -19.31 13.94
N PRO A 283 -11.43 -18.47 12.99
CA PRO A 283 -12.31 -17.34 13.27
C PRO A 283 -13.65 -17.76 13.88
N ARG A 284 -14.14 -16.99 14.86
CA ARG A 284 -15.52 -17.14 15.39
C ARG A 284 -16.58 -16.59 14.44
N ARG A 285 -16.21 -15.64 13.58
CA ARG A 285 -17.10 -14.95 12.66
C ARG A 285 -16.50 -14.87 11.28
N LYS A 286 -17.34 -14.93 10.26
CA LYS A 286 -16.96 -14.71 8.87
C LYS A 286 -16.77 -13.23 8.60
N ASN A 287 -15.97 -12.87 7.59
CA ASN A 287 -15.76 -11.53 7.05
C ASN A 287 -15.01 -10.55 7.98
N GLU A 288 -14.41 -11.03 9.05
CA GLU A 288 -13.44 -10.26 9.84
C GLU A 288 -12.02 -10.45 9.28
N LEU A 289 -11.14 -9.46 9.51
CA LEU A 289 -9.72 -9.56 9.16
C LEU A 289 -9.03 -10.45 10.20
N THR A 290 -9.01 -11.74 9.90
CA THR A 290 -8.58 -12.80 10.80
C THR A 290 -7.81 -13.88 10.07
N PHE A 291 -7.09 -14.67 10.84
CA PHE A 291 -6.36 -15.86 10.36
C PHE A 291 -7.05 -17.15 10.83
N LYS A 292 -6.64 -18.23 10.23
CA LYS A 292 -6.78 -19.59 10.72
C LYS A 292 -5.41 -20.23 10.70
N GLY A 293 -5.14 -21.20 11.56
CA GLY A 293 -3.83 -21.83 11.63
C GLY A 293 -3.63 -22.59 12.91
N ASP A 294 -2.39 -22.87 13.19
CA ASP A 294 -1.94 -23.50 14.40
C ASP A 294 -0.64 -22.87 14.90
N PHE A 295 -0.33 -23.09 16.13
CA PHE A 295 0.96 -22.75 16.72
C PHE A 295 1.38 -23.76 17.78
N TRP A 296 2.70 -23.88 17.92
CA TRP A 296 3.35 -24.77 18.85
C TRP A 296 3.96 -23.96 20.00
N VAL A 297 3.59 -24.29 21.22
CA VAL A 297 3.99 -23.63 22.45
C VAL A 297 4.89 -24.54 23.25
N ALA A 298 6.11 -24.11 23.52
CA ALA A 298 7.04 -24.89 24.36
C ALA A 298 6.53 -24.97 25.80
N ASP A 299 6.64 -26.16 26.40
CA ASP A 299 6.35 -26.34 27.82
C ASP A 299 7.31 -25.53 28.69
N THR A 300 6.93 -25.23 29.90
CA THR A 300 7.68 -24.46 30.92
C THR A 300 7.94 -22.98 30.54
N THR A 301 8.42 -22.66 29.35
CA THR A 301 8.71 -21.31 28.90
C THR A 301 7.51 -20.60 28.30
N TYR A 302 6.51 -21.34 27.80
CA TYR A 302 5.35 -20.84 27.08
C TYR A 302 5.67 -19.92 25.90
N ALA A 303 6.85 -20.12 25.29
CA ALA A 303 7.28 -19.44 24.08
C ALA A 303 6.76 -20.16 22.84
N ILE A 304 6.54 -19.41 21.77
CA ILE A 304 6.16 -19.98 20.47
C ILE A 304 7.42 -20.60 19.81
N LYS A 305 7.33 -21.87 19.43
CA LYS A 305 8.36 -22.57 18.67
C LYS A 305 8.12 -22.50 17.16
N LYS A 306 6.84 -22.59 16.76
CA LYS A 306 6.39 -22.46 15.37
C LYS A 306 4.98 -21.90 15.33
N ILE A 307 4.66 -21.10 14.32
CA ILE A 307 3.31 -20.59 14.08
C ILE A 307 3.02 -20.54 12.60
N ASN A 308 1.82 -20.97 12.23
CA ASN A 308 1.26 -20.92 10.89
C ASN A 308 0.01 -20.02 10.89
N LEU A 309 -0.03 -19.07 9.96
CA LEU A 309 -1.18 -18.18 9.79
C LEU A 309 -1.62 -18.21 8.31
N GLN A 310 -2.88 -18.52 8.08
CA GLN A 310 -3.51 -18.37 6.77
C GLN A 310 -4.65 -17.36 6.89
N ALA A 311 -4.70 -16.36 6.02
CA ALA A 311 -5.80 -15.42 6.02
C ALA A 311 -7.14 -16.13 5.81
N SER A 312 -8.17 -15.70 6.52
CA SER A 312 -9.51 -16.23 6.31
C SER A 312 -9.99 -15.94 4.89
N LYS A 313 -10.47 -16.95 4.16
CA LYS A 313 -11.02 -16.77 2.79
C LYS A 313 -12.12 -15.71 2.71
N SER A 314 -12.79 -15.44 3.82
CA SER A 314 -13.84 -14.43 3.93
C SER A 314 -13.32 -13.03 4.27
N ALA A 315 -12.02 -12.83 4.47
CA ALA A 315 -11.46 -11.52 4.75
C ALA A 315 -11.70 -10.54 3.59
N ASN A 316 -12.12 -9.31 3.95
CA ASN A 316 -12.39 -8.27 2.95
C ASN A 316 -11.08 -7.60 2.49
N ILE A 317 -10.34 -8.32 1.67
CA ILE A 317 -9.13 -7.86 1.00
C ILE A 317 -9.34 -8.01 -0.50
N ASN A 318 -9.04 -6.98 -1.27
CA ASN A 318 -9.09 -7.04 -2.72
C ASN A 318 -7.79 -7.62 -3.27
N TRP A 319 -7.86 -8.17 -4.46
CA TRP A 319 -6.71 -8.63 -5.26
C TRP A 319 -5.86 -9.72 -4.60
N VAL A 320 -6.10 -10.01 -3.31
CA VAL A 320 -5.44 -11.07 -2.54
C VAL A 320 -6.41 -12.22 -2.37
N LYS A 321 -6.03 -13.39 -2.86
CA LYS A 321 -6.80 -14.62 -2.76
C LYS A 321 -6.51 -15.32 -1.44
N ASP A 322 -5.24 -15.47 -1.11
CA ASP A 322 -4.76 -16.08 0.12
C ASP A 322 -3.47 -15.40 0.60
N ILE A 323 -3.23 -15.47 1.91
CA ILE A 323 -1.97 -15.10 2.57
C ILE A 323 -1.58 -16.27 3.45
N TYR A 324 -0.35 -16.75 3.30
CA TYR A 324 0.26 -17.78 4.13
C TYR A 324 1.48 -17.22 4.81
N ILE A 325 1.60 -17.46 6.11
CA ILE A 325 2.74 -17.01 6.91
C ILE A 325 3.16 -18.17 7.78
N GLU A 326 4.45 -18.43 7.84
CA GLU A 326 5.07 -19.38 8.75
C GLU A 326 6.23 -18.69 9.45
N GLN A 327 6.28 -18.78 10.79
CA GLN A 327 7.46 -18.37 11.56
C GLN A 327 7.96 -19.53 12.39
N GLU A 328 9.27 -19.74 12.35
CA GLU A 328 10.00 -20.72 13.14
C GLU A 328 11.00 -20.02 14.05
N PHE A 329 11.13 -20.54 15.26
CA PHE A 329 11.98 -19.97 16.29
C PHE A 329 13.04 -20.99 16.69
N GLU A 330 14.28 -20.56 16.79
CA GLU A 330 15.36 -21.32 17.45
C GLU A 330 15.41 -21.00 18.94
N VAL A 331 16.00 -21.91 19.70
CA VAL A 331 16.10 -21.78 21.15
C VAL A 331 17.54 -21.54 21.54
N LEU A 332 17.81 -20.42 22.18
CA LEU A 332 19.11 -20.06 22.73
C LEU A 332 19.07 -20.28 24.25
N ASN A 333 20.12 -20.97 24.79
CA ASN A 333 20.28 -21.18 26.25
C ASN A 333 19.01 -21.73 26.92
N ASP A 334 18.30 -22.65 26.27
CA ASP A 334 17.10 -23.34 26.74
C ASP A 334 15.87 -22.48 27.07
N SER A 335 15.97 -21.16 27.02
CA SER A 335 14.90 -20.25 27.48
C SER A 335 14.55 -19.13 26.56
N ILE A 336 15.42 -18.75 25.63
CA ILE A 336 15.23 -17.59 24.74
C ILE A 336 14.91 -18.09 23.35
N PHE A 337 13.76 -17.70 22.84
CA PHE A 337 13.25 -18.06 21.52
C PHE A 337 13.40 -16.88 20.55
N LEU A 338 14.22 -17.10 19.52
CA LEU A 338 14.57 -16.12 18.50
C LEU A 338 14.03 -16.56 17.16
N VAL A 339 13.57 -15.63 16.34
CA VAL A 339 13.10 -15.95 15.00
C VAL A 339 14.29 -16.49 14.19
N LYS A 340 14.14 -17.71 13.65
CA LYS A 340 15.10 -18.34 12.76
C LYS A 340 14.72 -18.15 11.31
N ARG A 341 13.42 -18.33 11.01
CA ARG A 341 12.86 -18.24 9.67
C ARG A 341 11.49 -17.56 9.72
N ASP A 342 11.26 -16.65 8.79
CA ASP A 342 9.96 -16.03 8.51
C ASP A 342 9.66 -16.20 7.03
N TYR A 343 8.60 -16.93 6.71
CA TYR A 343 8.13 -17.13 5.35
C TYR A 343 6.74 -16.54 5.19
N MET A 344 6.54 -15.77 4.13
CA MET A 344 5.25 -15.22 3.76
C MET A 344 5.00 -15.45 2.27
N MET A 345 3.80 -15.90 1.91
CA MET A 345 3.34 -16.00 0.54
C MET A 345 1.95 -15.38 0.42
N SER A 346 1.78 -14.46 -0.52
CA SER A 346 0.49 -13.87 -0.89
C SER A 346 0.12 -14.29 -2.31
N ASP A 347 -1.10 -14.81 -2.50
CA ASP A 347 -1.65 -15.17 -3.81
C ASP A 347 -2.47 -14.00 -4.34
N PHE A 348 -1.89 -13.21 -5.23
CA PHE A 348 -2.53 -12.06 -5.87
C PHE A 348 -3.29 -12.49 -7.12
N ALA A 349 -4.58 -12.15 -7.21
CA ALA A 349 -5.41 -12.47 -8.37
C ALA A 349 -6.55 -11.44 -8.56
N LEU A 350 -6.98 -11.23 -9.78
CA LEU A 350 -8.09 -10.33 -10.10
C LEU A 350 -9.42 -10.80 -9.48
N ASN A 351 -9.59 -12.11 -9.30
CA ASN A 351 -10.73 -12.68 -8.61
C ASN A 351 -10.30 -13.85 -7.72
N LYS A 352 -11.17 -14.27 -6.80
CA LYS A 352 -10.89 -15.33 -5.81
C LYS A 352 -11.23 -16.75 -6.30
N LYS A 353 -11.48 -16.97 -7.60
CA LYS A 353 -11.71 -18.31 -8.14
C LYS A 353 -10.43 -19.15 -8.09
N GLU A 354 -10.53 -20.43 -7.79
CA GLU A 354 -9.37 -21.34 -7.71
C GLU A 354 -8.59 -21.43 -9.02
N THR A 355 -9.29 -21.35 -10.15
CA THR A 355 -8.70 -21.41 -11.51
C THR A 355 -8.13 -20.08 -11.99
N SER A 356 -8.26 -19.01 -11.22
CA SER A 356 -7.73 -17.71 -11.63
C SER A 356 -6.21 -17.70 -11.63
N ARG A 357 -5.66 -17.26 -12.75
CA ARG A 357 -4.25 -16.89 -12.86
C ARG A 357 -3.96 -15.68 -11.99
N GLY A 358 -2.78 -15.64 -11.45
CA GLY A 358 -2.34 -14.57 -10.58
C GLY A 358 -0.83 -14.52 -10.44
N VAL A 359 -0.39 -13.89 -9.36
CA VAL A 359 1.02 -13.75 -9.02
C VAL A 359 1.20 -14.11 -7.55
N TYR A 360 2.14 -14.97 -7.25
CA TYR A 360 2.62 -15.13 -5.88
C TYR A 360 3.63 -14.03 -5.57
N GLY A 361 3.46 -13.36 -4.45
CA GLY A 361 4.51 -12.60 -3.80
C GLY A 361 5.01 -13.40 -2.61
N LYS A 362 6.25 -13.83 -2.65
CA LYS A 362 6.89 -14.61 -1.58
C LYS A 362 7.96 -13.78 -0.91
N ARG A 363 8.10 -13.93 0.39
CA ARG A 363 9.24 -13.42 1.16
C ARG A 363 9.74 -14.52 2.08
N THR A 364 11.01 -14.83 1.98
CA THR A 364 11.74 -15.66 2.92
C THR A 364 12.75 -14.79 3.64
N THR A 365 12.69 -14.75 4.97
CA THR A 365 13.68 -14.04 5.79
C THR A 365 14.31 -15.03 6.74
N LEU A 366 15.63 -15.11 6.71
CA LEU A 366 16.44 -15.96 7.59
C LEU A 366 17.23 -15.06 8.53
N PHE A 367 17.35 -15.49 9.78
CA PHE A 367 18.03 -14.75 10.83
C PHE A 367 19.12 -15.63 11.44
N ASN A 368 20.28 -15.06 11.66
CA ASN A 368 21.43 -15.80 12.20
C ASN A 368 22.38 -14.88 12.97
N ASN A 369 23.40 -15.46 13.60
CA ASN A 369 24.48 -14.74 14.28
C ASN A 369 23.98 -13.74 15.35
N TYR A 370 23.00 -14.12 16.15
CA TYR A 370 22.51 -13.31 17.25
C TYR A 370 23.61 -13.05 18.28
N LYS A 371 23.85 -11.77 18.60
CA LYS A 371 24.78 -11.33 19.64
C LYS A 371 24.07 -10.34 20.55
N PHE A 372 24.37 -10.42 21.82
CA PHE A 372 23.69 -9.66 22.88
C PHE A 372 24.70 -8.86 23.70
N ASP A 373 24.18 -7.87 24.44
CA ASP A 373 24.96 -7.00 25.32
C ASP A 373 26.12 -6.28 24.61
N ILE A 374 25.93 -6.03 23.32
CA ILE A 374 26.83 -5.19 22.54
C ILE A 374 26.73 -3.75 23.03
N GLN A 375 27.87 -3.10 23.21
CA GLN A 375 27.90 -1.69 23.61
C GLN A 375 28.09 -0.81 22.37
N LYS A 376 27.00 -0.28 21.82
CA LYS A 376 27.02 0.76 20.79
C LYS A 376 26.59 2.08 21.39
N ASP A 377 27.32 3.16 21.04
CA ASP A 377 26.95 4.51 21.45
C ASP A 377 25.57 4.90 20.90
N SER A 378 24.83 5.71 21.63
CA SER A 378 23.54 6.28 21.22
C SER A 378 23.63 6.98 19.85
N LYS A 379 24.75 7.64 19.54
CA LYS A 379 25.04 8.27 18.25
C LYS A 379 25.10 7.27 17.09
N PHE A 380 25.46 6.01 17.34
CA PHE A 380 25.45 4.97 16.31
C PHE A 380 24.04 4.75 15.73
N TYR A 381 23.01 4.86 16.56
CA TYR A 381 21.62 4.68 16.17
C TYR A 381 20.98 5.95 15.58
N GLU A 382 21.59 7.12 15.79
CA GLU A 382 20.97 8.42 15.49
C GLU A 382 21.11 8.86 14.03
N LYS A 383 22.12 8.36 13.33
CA LYS A 383 22.42 8.91 12.01
C LYS A 383 22.69 7.86 10.98
N ASP A 384 21.82 7.79 10.01
CA ASP A 384 22.23 7.73 8.62
C ASP A 384 21.02 8.08 7.78
N VAL A 385 21.12 9.21 7.11
CA VAL A 385 20.30 9.53 5.95
C VAL A 385 20.51 8.45 4.89
N TYR A 386 21.65 7.74 4.98
CA TYR A 386 22.04 6.55 4.22
C TYR A 386 22.30 5.36 5.13
N ASN A 387 21.60 4.27 4.88
CA ASN A 387 21.85 3.00 5.57
C ASN A 387 22.78 2.06 4.78
N TYR A 388 23.35 2.51 3.66
CA TYR A 388 24.15 1.64 2.78
C TYR A 388 25.13 2.43 1.89
N ASN A 389 26.21 1.80 1.50
CA ASN A 389 27.16 2.29 0.49
C ASN A 389 26.68 1.94 -0.93
N GLN A 390 27.15 2.65 -1.94
CA GLN A 390 26.75 2.41 -3.33
C GLN A 390 27.13 1.00 -3.82
N ASP A 391 28.26 0.46 -3.35
CA ASP A 391 28.79 -0.86 -3.69
C ASP A 391 27.92 -2.04 -3.25
N VAL A 392 26.90 -1.82 -2.40
CA VAL A 392 25.97 -2.89 -1.97
C VAL A 392 25.12 -3.45 -3.13
N PHE A 393 24.98 -2.70 -4.22
CA PHE A 393 24.22 -3.14 -5.40
C PHE A 393 25.10 -3.84 -6.44
N ASP A 394 26.43 -3.75 -6.31
CA ASP A 394 27.42 -4.25 -7.26
C ASP A 394 28.30 -5.37 -6.67
N ARG A 395 27.76 -6.09 -5.66
CA ARG A 395 28.42 -7.24 -5.04
C ARG A 395 28.62 -8.37 -6.03
N ASP A 396 29.82 -8.96 -6.04
CA ASP A 396 30.18 -10.10 -6.88
C ASP A 396 29.55 -11.43 -6.39
N ASP A 397 29.68 -12.45 -7.19
CA ASP A 397 29.15 -13.77 -6.87
C ASP A 397 29.86 -14.41 -5.66
N ALA A 398 31.16 -14.09 -5.41
CA ALA A 398 31.87 -14.59 -4.24
C ALA A 398 31.27 -14.07 -2.94
N PHE A 399 30.92 -12.77 -2.90
CA PHE A 399 30.19 -12.19 -1.77
C PHE A 399 28.88 -12.93 -1.51
N TRP A 400 28.11 -13.24 -2.57
CA TRP A 400 26.82 -13.91 -2.43
C TRP A 400 26.97 -15.35 -1.99
N GLU A 401 28.00 -16.08 -2.44
CA GLU A 401 28.28 -17.45 -1.99
C GLU A 401 28.63 -17.49 -0.50
N GLU A 402 29.34 -16.49 0.01
CA GLU A 402 29.74 -16.40 1.42
C GLU A 402 28.59 -15.93 2.35
N ASN A 403 27.74 -15.02 1.87
CA ASN A 403 26.79 -14.31 2.72
C ASN A 403 25.33 -14.80 2.59
N ARG A 404 25.00 -15.73 1.70
CA ARG A 404 23.72 -16.43 1.72
C ARG A 404 23.67 -17.41 2.90
N PHE A 405 22.54 -17.40 3.61
CA PHE A 405 22.35 -18.35 4.72
C PHE A 405 21.94 -19.73 4.21
N GLU A 406 21.43 -19.81 2.99
CA GLU A 406 21.12 -21.03 2.27
C GLU A 406 21.72 -20.94 0.86
N SER A 407 22.40 -22.00 0.41
CA SER A 407 22.93 -22.05 -0.95
C SER A 407 21.79 -22.13 -1.95
N LEU A 408 21.90 -21.41 -3.08
CA LEU A 408 20.95 -21.54 -4.18
C LEU A 408 20.98 -22.98 -4.71
N ASN A 409 19.82 -23.59 -4.82
CA ASN A 409 19.68 -24.87 -5.50
C ASN A 409 19.90 -24.72 -7.02
N LYS A 410 19.92 -25.84 -7.75
CA LYS A 410 20.18 -25.83 -9.20
C LYS A 410 19.09 -25.07 -9.95
N ASP A 411 17.86 -25.17 -9.50
CA ASP A 411 16.70 -24.55 -10.14
C ASP A 411 16.72 -23.02 -9.92
N GLU A 412 17.06 -22.54 -8.73
CA GLU A 412 17.21 -21.10 -8.46
C GLU A 412 18.33 -20.46 -9.30
N LYS A 413 19.46 -21.14 -9.51
CA LYS A 413 20.52 -20.69 -10.44
C LYS A 413 19.99 -20.60 -11.87
N GLY A 414 19.15 -21.56 -12.28
CA GLY A 414 18.47 -21.58 -13.56
C GLY A 414 17.52 -20.38 -13.76
N ILE A 415 16.83 -19.97 -12.68
CA ILE A 415 15.92 -18.82 -12.72
C ILE A 415 16.68 -17.52 -13.01
N TYR A 416 17.81 -17.25 -12.36
CA TYR A 416 18.63 -16.06 -12.66
C TYR A 416 19.03 -16.00 -14.14
N LYS A 417 19.54 -17.10 -14.67
CA LYS A 417 19.93 -17.21 -16.08
C LYS A 417 18.73 -17.01 -17.02
N MET A 418 17.58 -17.57 -16.70
CA MET A 418 16.34 -17.42 -17.47
C MET A 418 15.90 -15.95 -17.50
N LEU A 419 15.87 -15.27 -16.32
CA LEU A 419 15.48 -13.85 -16.23
C LEU A 419 16.43 -12.93 -17.01
N ASP A 420 17.75 -13.17 -16.95
CA ASP A 420 18.73 -12.41 -17.71
C ASP A 420 18.56 -12.63 -19.22
N THR A 421 18.30 -13.86 -19.64
CA THR A 421 17.99 -14.18 -21.05
C THR A 421 16.71 -13.48 -21.49
N LEU A 422 15.66 -13.50 -20.67
CA LEU A 422 14.37 -12.90 -20.97
C LEU A 422 14.48 -11.39 -21.23
N LYS A 423 15.35 -10.67 -20.50
CA LYS A 423 15.65 -9.26 -20.73
C LYS A 423 16.21 -8.96 -22.14
N THR A 424 16.80 -9.94 -22.82
CA THR A 424 17.35 -9.75 -24.18
C THR A 424 16.28 -9.87 -25.27
N VAL A 425 15.13 -10.50 -24.99
CA VAL A 425 14.07 -10.79 -25.95
C VAL A 425 13.33 -9.52 -26.34
N LYS A 426 13.35 -9.14 -27.63
CA LYS A 426 12.71 -7.91 -28.16
C LYS A 426 11.22 -7.82 -27.83
N LYS A 427 10.48 -8.92 -27.92
CA LYS A 427 9.05 -8.97 -27.63
C LYS A 427 8.77 -8.69 -26.16
N PHE A 428 9.56 -9.27 -25.29
CA PHE A 428 9.48 -9.06 -23.88
C PHE A 428 9.77 -7.60 -23.51
N LYS A 429 10.84 -7.00 -24.07
CA LYS A 429 11.14 -5.57 -23.90
C LYS A 429 9.95 -4.68 -24.27
N ARG A 430 9.24 -4.99 -25.36
CA ARG A 430 8.04 -4.23 -25.77
C ARG A 430 6.90 -4.35 -24.75
N LEU A 431 6.62 -5.56 -24.24
CA LEU A 431 5.58 -5.79 -23.24
C LEU A 431 5.92 -5.11 -21.91
N TYR A 432 7.18 -5.21 -21.51
CA TYR A 432 7.69 -4.53 -20.32
C TYR A 432 7.56 -3.01 -20.44
N ASN A 433 8.01 -2.41 -21.56
CA ASN A 433 7.90 -0.97 -21.77
C ASN A 433 6.44 -0.50 -21.77
N LEU A 434 5.51 -1.28 -22.35
CA LEU A 434 4.08 -0.96 -22.29
C LEU A 434 3.57 -0.98 -20.84
N GLY A 435 3.95 -1.98 -20.07
CA GLY A 435 3.62 -2.05 -18.64
C GLY A 435 4.22 -0.89 -17.84
N SER A 436 5.49 -0.53 -18.11
CA SER A 436 6.17 0.61 -17.50
C SER A 436 5.47 1.93 -17.82
N ILE A 437 5.07 2.15 -19.08
CA ILE A 437 4.33 3.35 -19.50
C ILE A 437 3.00 3.47 -18.74
N LEU A 438 2.24 2.38 -18.65
CA LEU A 438 0.96 2.37 -17.92
C LEU A 438 1.15 2.64 -16.42
N ALA A 439 2.28 2.20 -15.89
CA ALA A 439 2.62 2.32 -14.48
C ALA A 439 3.19 3.71 -14.11
N SER A 440 4.20 4.16 -14.84
CA SER A 440 4.93 5.40 -14.56
C SER A 440 4.29 6.63 -15.21
N GLY A 441 3.53 6.43 -16.28
CA GLY A 441 3.06 7.51 -17.17
C GLY A 441 4.13 8.07 -18.10
N TYR A 442 5.33 7.45 -18.16
CA TYR A 442 6.45 7.92 -19.00
C TYR A 442 6.85 6.88 -20.03
N ILE A 443 7.25 7.37 -21.21
CA ILE A 443 7.92 6.60 -22.25
C ILE A 443 9.42 6.77 -22.05
N GLU A 444 10.11 5.71 -21.70
CA GLU A 444 11.55 5.67 -21.48
C GLU A 444 12.29 5.46 -22.82
N PHE A 445 13.24 6.33 -23.16
CA PHE A 445 14.10 6.17 -24.32
C PHE A 445 15.39 5.45 -23.92
N ASN A 446 15.48 4.14 -24.19
CA ASN A 446 16.62 3.30 -23.77
C ASN A 446 17.99 3.74 -24.35
N GLN A 447 18.03 4.57 -25.38
CA GLN A 447 19.26 5.05 -26.01
C GLN A 447 19.68 6.42 -25.51
N LEU A 448 18.78 7.18 -24.94
CA LEU A 448 18.99 8.51 -24.37
C LEU A 448 18.47 8.50 -22.94
N PRO A 449 19.17 9.15 -22.00
CA PRO A 449 18.71 9.22 -20.61
C PRO A 449 17.57 10.23 -20.48
N LEU A 450 16.50 10.05 -21.27
CA LEU A 450 15.34 10.93 -21.34
C LEU A 450 14.06 10.10 -21.26
N ASP A 451 13.08 10.61 -20.52
CA ASP A 451 11.71 10.11 -20.49
C ASP A 451 10.78 11.16 -21.06
N TYR A 452 9.86 10.71 -21.92
CA TYR A 452 8.77 11.53 -22.44
C TYR A 452 7.51 11.33 -21.60
N GLY A 453 6.91 12.42 -21.11
CA GLY A 453 5.66 12.35 -20.34
C GLY A 453 5.50 13.51 -19.34
N PRO A 454 4.60 13.37 -18.36
CA PRO A 454 3.69 12.22 -18.19
C PRO A 454 2.57 12.20 -19.25
N ILE A 455 2.34 11.04 -19.85
CA ILE A 455 1.37 10.89 -20.96
C ILE A 455 -0.08 11.15 -20.54
N PHE A 456 -0.42 10.89 -19.26
CA PHE A 456 -1.76 11.14 -18.72
C PHE A 456 -2.10 12.64 -18.61
N SER A 457 -1.12 13.53 -18.73
CA SER A 457 -1.30 14.98 -18.74
C SER A 457 -1.18 15.61 -20.15
N THR A 458 -1.10 14.78 -21.19
CA THR A 458 -1.01 15.25 -22.58
C THR A 458 -2.25 16.04 -22.99
N PHE A 459 -3.42 15.65 -22.48
CA PHE A 459 -4.69 16.33 -22.71
C PHE A 459 -5.23 16.88 -21.39
N GLY A 460 -5.71 18.10 -21.41
CA GLY A 460 -6.42 18.75 -20.32
C GLY A 460 -7.54 19.61 -20.86
N TYR A 461 -8.45 20.02 -19.97
CA TYR A 461 -9.52 20.94 -20.30
C TYR A 461 -9.80 21.87 -19.13
N ASN A 462 -9.96 23.15 -19.40
CA ASN A 462 -10.55 24.14 -18.52
C ASN A 462 -11.21 25.22 -19.36
N GLU A 463 -12.06 26.05 -18.75
CA GLU A 463 -12.85 27.05 -19.48
C GLU A 463 -12.04 28.22 -20.04
N VAL A 464 -10.85 28.45 -19.51
CA VAL A 464 -9.93 29.49 -19.98
C VAL A 464 -9.18 29.03 -21.24
N GLU A 465 -8.51 27.88 -21.16
CA GLU A 465 -7.66 27.35 -22.22
C GLU A 465 -8.46 26.53 -23.27
N GLY A 466 -9.68 26.11 -22.93
CA GLY A 466 -10.39 25.08 -23.68
C GLY A 466 -9.65 23.75 -23.61
N VAL A 467 -9.45 23.09 -24.74
CA VAL A 467 -8.59 21.91 -24.80
C VAL A 467 -7.12 22.35 -24.68
N ARG A 468 -6.41 21.73 -23.74
CA ARG A 468 -4.99 21.95 -23.50
C ARG A 468 -4.20 20.73 -23.99
N LEU A 469 -3.23 20.96 -24.88
CA LEU A 469 -2.26 19.97 -25.32
C LEU A 469 -0.94 20.20 -24.59
N ARG A 470 -0.35 19.16 -24.02
CA ARG A 470 0.90 19.23 -23.27
C ARG A 470 1.87 18.14 -23.70
N THR A 471 3.13 18.52 -23.84
CA THR A 471 4.28 17.62 -24.00
C THR A 471 5.30 17.90 -22.91
N GLY A 472 5.99 16.87 -22.42
CA GLY A 472 7.00 17.02 -21.37
C GLY A 472 8.15 16.02 -21.54
N LEU A 473 9.29 16.40 -21.02
CA LEU A 473 10.51 15.60 -21.01
C LEU A 473 11.17 15.72 -19.63
N ARG A 474 11.80 14.64 -19.20
CA ARG A 474 12.71 14.68 -18.04
C ARG A 474 13.96 13.86 -18.32
N THR A 475 15.07 14.25 -17.70
CA THR A 475 16.25 13.38 -17.67
C THR A 475 15.99 12.25 -16.67
N TYR A 476 16.38 11.03 -17.04
CA TYR A 476 16.29 9.88 -16.16
C TYR A 476 17.46 8.94 -16.39
N PHE A 477 18.36 8.87 -15.43
CA PHE A 477 19.57 8.04 -15.47
C PHE A 477 19.45 6.81 -14.57
N GLY A 478 18.43 6.71 -13.74
CA GLY A 478 18.17 5.64 -12.79
C GLY A 478 17.70 6.14 -11.43
N LYS A 479 17.49 5.22 -10.48
CA LYS A 479 16.98 5.52 -9.14
C LYS A 479 17.85 6.43 -8.30
N ASN A 480 19.15 6.49 -8.64
CA ASN A 480 20.16 7.12 -7.81
C ASN A 480 20.82 8.30 -8.51
N ASP A 481 20.09 8.95 -9.42
CA ASP A 481 20.55 10.14 -10.12
C ASP A 481 20.94 11.25 -9.15
N LEU A 482 22.07 11.88 -9.40
CA LEU A 482 22.52 13.03 -8.60
C LEU A 482 21.88 14.34 -9.06
N TRP A 483 21.36 14.40 -10.26
CA TRP A 483 20.66 15.57 -10.77
C TRP A 483 19.49 15.16 -11.69
N ARG A 484 18.53 16.06 -11.83
CA ARG A 484 17.38 15.90 -12.69
C ARG A 484 17.00 17.24 -13.32
N LEU A 485 16.71 17.21 -14.61
CA LEU A 485 16.11 18.29 -15.34
C LEU A 485 14.79 17.84 -15.92
N GLU A 486 13.73 18.62 -15.74
CA GLU A 486 12.42 18.36 -16.30
C GLU A 486 11.86 19.62 -16.94
N GLY A 487 11.10 19.42 -18.02
CA GLY A 487 10.45 20.54 -18.69
C GLY A 487 9.17 20.10 -19.40
N PHE A 488 8.30 21.06 -19.65
CA PHE A 488 7.11 20.87 -20.47
C PHE A 488 6.81 22.08 -21.33
N LEU A 489 6.08 21.84 -22.41
CA LEU A 489 5.43 22.85 -23.24
C LEU A 489 3.96 22.50 -23.35
N ALA A 490 3.08 23.50 -23.25
CA ALA A 490 1.63 23.31 -23.39
C ALA A 490 1.03 24.45 -24.21
N TYR A 491 -0.10 24.16 -24.87
CA TYR A 491 -0.84 25.10 -25.69
C TYR A 491 -2.33 24.96 -25.42
N GLY A 492 -2.99 26.06 -25.13
CA GLY A 492 -4.45 26.13 -24.97
C GLY A 492 -5.10 26.53 -26.28
N LEU A 493 -6.08 25.76 -26.73
CA LEU A 493 -6.74 26.00 -28.03
C LEU A 493 -7.71 27.19 -28.03
N LYS A 494 -8.18 27.62 -26.84
CA LYS A 494 -9.14 28.74 -26.72
C LYS A 494 -8.45 30.06 -26.41
N ASP A 495 -7.43 30.03 -25.53
CA ASP A 495 -6.71 31.26 -25.18
C ASP A 495 -5.52 31.58 -26.09
N ASP A 496 -5.20 30.64 -27.01
CA ASP A 496 -4.20 30.81 -28.07
C ASP A 496 -2.79 31.12 -27.53
N LYS A 497 -2.44 30.60 -26.31
CA LYS A 497 -1.21 30.89 -25.61
C LYS A 497 -0.38 29.65 -25.34
N PHE A 498 0.95 29.83 -25.50
CA PHE A 498 1.91 28.85 -25.03
C PHE A 498 2.20 28.99 -23.54
N LYS A 499 2.30 27.87 -22.86
CA LYS A 499 2.75 27.72 -21.48
C LYS A 499 3.95 26.78 -21.45
N TYR A 500 4.82 26.98 -20.51
CA TYR A 500 6.01 26.16 -20.36
C TYR A 500 6.43 26.06 -18.89
N GLY A 501 7.26 25.11 -18.60
CA GLY A 501 8.00 24.99 -17.35
C GLY A 501 9.31 24.28 -17.58
N ILE A 502 10.33 24.73 -16.88
CA ILE A 502 11.63 24.06 -16.80
C ILE A 502 12.09 24.13 -15.35
N SER A 503 12.53 23.00 -14.82
CA SER A 503 13.08 22.91 -13.46
C SER A 503 14.21 21.91 -13.38
N GLY A 504 15.11 22.18 -12.45
CA GLY A 504 16.24 21.30 -12.17
C GLY A 504 16.47 21.10 -10.68
N LYS A 505 17.00 19.94 -10.32
CA LYS A 505 17.46 19.59 -8.97
C LYS A 505 18.84 18.96 -9.07
N TRP A 506 19.71 19.30 -8.14
CA TRP A 506 21.06 18.74 -8.04
C TRP A 506 21.41 18.40 -6.60
N LEU A 507 21.74 17.14 -6.34
CA LEU A 507 22.21 16.63 -5.05
C LEU A 507 23.74 16.84 -4.96
N LEU A 508 24.15 17.84 -4.20
CA LEU A 508 25.55 18.22 -4.04
C LEU A 508 26.27 17.38 -2.99
N ASP A 509 25.61 17.14 -1.85
CA ASP A 509 26.16 16.30 -0.78
C ASP A 509 25.16 15.21 -0.38
N LYS A 510 25.63 13.97 -0.49
CA LYS A 510 24.82 12.80 -0.16
C LYS A 510 24.57 12.67 1.35
N LYS A 511 25.51 13.08 2.21
CA LYS A 511 25.43 12.88 3.67
C LYS A 511 24.37 13.77 4.34
N SER A 512 24.39 15.05 4.04
CA SER A 512 23.41 16.02 4.51
C SER A 512 22.22 16.16 3.58
N ARG A 513 22.24 15.47 2.43
CA ARG A 513 21.29 15.64 1.34
C ARG A 513 21.13 17.10 0.92
N LEU A 514 22.24 17.76 0.73
CA LEU A 514 22.24 19.14 0.24
C LEU A 514 21.80 19.13 -1.23
N ILE A 515 20.60 19.63 -1.49
CA ILE A 515 20.01 19.73 -2.83
C ILE A 515 19.83 21.20 -3.18
N ILE A 516 20.30 21.58 -4.35
CA ILE A 516 19.95 22.85 -4.98
C ILE A 516 18.87 22.58 -6.02
N SER A 517 17.85 23.42 -6.05
CA SER A 517 16.78 23.32 -7.03
C SER A 517 16.38 24.70 -7.53
N GLY A 518 15.89 24.76 -8.76
CA GLY A 518 15.38 26.00 -9.33
C GLY A 518 14.66 25.77 -10.64
N GLY A 519 13.93 26.79 -11.10
CA GLY A 519 13.19 26.70 -12.35
C GLY A 519 12.37 27.93 -12.63
N ASN A 520 11.79 27.93 -13.84
CA ASN A 520 10.83 28.95 -14.26
C ASN A 520 9.61 28.27 -14.90
N ARG A 521 8.44 28.80 -14.62
CA ARG A 521 7.17 28.33 -15.17
C ARG A 521 6.26 29.49 -15.53
N ARG A 522 5.72 29.44 -16.74
CA ARG A 522 4.57 30.26 -17.16
C ARG A 522 3.39 29.32 -17.43
N ASP A 523 2.32 29.48 -16.65
CA ASP A 523 1.18 28.57 -16.70
C ASP A 523 -0.11 29.25 -16.26
N VAL A 524 -1.22 28.52 -16.34
CA VAL A 524 -2.53 28.93 -15.80
C VAL A 524 -2.86 28.01 -14.63
N GLU A 525 -3.22 28.59 -13.50
CA GLU A 525 -3.56 27.81 -12.29
C GLU A 525 -4.66 28.46 -11.45
N GLN A 526 -5.24 27.69 -10.55
CA GLN A 526 -6.12 28.18 -9.51
C GLN A 526 -5.31 28.54 -8.26
N ILE A 527 -5.45 29.76 -7.76
CA ILE A 527 -4.95 30.14 -6.44
C ILE A 527 -5.78 29.39 -5.38
N GLY A 528 -5.14 28.86 -4.35
CA GLY A 528 -5.82 28.19 -3.25
C GLY A 528 -6.27 26.76 -3.54
N ALA A 529 -5.59 26.05 -4.45
CA ALA A 529 -5.79 24.61 -4.60
C ALA A 529 -5.36 23.81 -3.36
N SER A 530 -4.50 24.37 -2.51
CA SER A 530 -4.08 23.85 -1.23
C SER A 530 -3.72 24.98 -0.27
N LEU A 531 -3.98 24.83 1.01
CA LEU A 531 -3.56 25.77 2.06
C LEU A 531 -2.05 25.70 2.33
N THR A 532 -1.45 24.55 2.21
CA THR A 532 -0.01 24.36 2.38
C THR A 532 0.72 24.39 1.04
N THR A 533 1.95 24.91 1.05
CA THR A 533 2.78 25.00 -0.15
C THR A 533 3.15 23.61 -0.66
N SER A 534 3.09 23.42 -1.99
CA SER A 534 3.54 22.19 -2.66
C SER A 534 5.04 21.95 -2.41
N THR A 535 5.42 20.69 -2.27
CA THR A 535 6.83 20.26 -2.23
C THR A 535 7.51 20.32 -3.60
N ASP A 536 6.75 20.52 -4.67
CA ASP A 536 7.28 20.67 -6.03
C ASP A 536 8.04 22.00 -6.18
N VAL A 537 9.13 21.99 -6.92
CA VAL A 537 10.00 23.17 -7.17
C VAL A 537 9.23 24.32 -7.80
N LEU A 538 8.28 24.01 -8.68
CA LEU A 538 7.49 24.99 -9.42
C LEU A 538 6.06 25.16 -8.89
N GLY A 539 5.66 24.49 -7.82
CA GLY A 539 4.39 24.65 -7.14
C GLY A 539 3.18 24.49 -8.08
N ARG A 540 2.94 23.30 -8.59
CA ARG A 540 1.89 23.09 -9.59
C ARG A 540 0.50 22.92 -8.96
N SER A 541 -0.51 23.61 -9.50
CA SER A 541 -1.92 23.39 -9.15
C SER A 541 -2.52 22.23 -9.95
N LEU A 542 -3.15 21.27 -9.27
CA LEU A 542 -3.89 20.18 -9.91
C LEU A 542 -5.15 20.68 -10.64
N ALA A 543 -5.70 21.83 -10.26
CA ALA A 543 -6.94 22.37 -10.81
C ALA A 543 -6.80 22.84 -12.28
N SER A 544 -5.60 23.23 -12.71
CA SER A 544 -5.36 23.72 -14.08
C SER A 544 -5.48 22.65 -15.17
N SER A 545 -5.56 21.36 -14.81
CA SER A 545 -5.63 20.25 -15.76
C SER A 545 -6.82 19.32 -15.55
N SER A 546 -7.83 19.72 -14.77
CA SER A 546 -9.03 18.89 -14.54
C SER A 546 -9.88 18.79 -15.80
N ILE A 547 -10.07 17.57 -16.31
CA ILE A 547 -10.92 17.29 -17.49
C ILE A 547 -12.40 17.22 -17.12
N VAL A 548 -12.72 17.01 -15.82
CA VAL A 548 -14.10 16.75 -15.36
C VAL A 548 -14.41 17.62 -14.15
N GLY A 549 -15.11 18.70 -14.36
CA GLY A 549 -15.54 19.65 -13.32
C GLY A 549 -17.04 19.64 -13.06
N THR A 550 -17.45 20.00 -11.85
CA THR A 550 -18.86 20.10 -11.41
C THR A 550 -19.41 21.53 -11.50
N GLY A 551 -18.56 22.52 -11.68
CA GLY A 551 -18.90 23.94 -11.75
C GLY A 551 -18.04 24.68 -12.75
N SER A 552 -18.18 26.03 -12.78
CA SER A 552 -17.35 26.87 -13.61
C SER A 552 -15.87 26.78 -13.21
N ASN A 553 -15.02 26.50 -14.17
CA ASN A 553 -13.57 26.43 -14.02
C ASN A 553 -12.87 27.58 -14.75
N ASP A 554 -13.52 28.77 -14.70
CA ASP A 554 -13.09 29.99 -15.40
C ASP A 554 -12.25 30.93 -14.52
N LYS A 555 -12.31 30.83 -13.19
CA LYS A 555 -11.58 31.67 -12.23
C LYS A 555 -10.14 31.27 -12.08
N LEU A 556 -9.37 31.30 -13.16
CA LEU A 556 -7.96 30.90 -13.18
C LEU A 556 -7.03 32.11 -13.27
N THR A 557 -5.82 31.93 -12.77
CA THR A 557 -4.77 32.94 -12.72
C THR A 557 -3.64 32.56 -13.66
N SER A 558 -3.15 33.50 -14.45
CA SER A 558 -1.89 33.40 -15.18
C SER A 558 -0.75 33.65 -14.21
N ILE A 559 0.18 32.72 -14.16
CA ILE A 559 1.35 32.81 -13.30
C ILE A 559 2.64 32.71 -14.11
N ASN A 560 3.57 33.62 -13.84
CA ASN A 560 4.96 33.47 -14.22
C ASN A 560 5.79 33.37 -12.93
N LEU A 561 6.37 32.19 -12.67
CA LEU A 561 7.03 31.86 -11.43
C LEU A 561 8.48 31.45 -11.69
N THR A 562 9.42 32.19 -11.12
CA THR A 562 10.82 31.82 -11.01
C THR A 562 11.12 31.41 -9.57
N SER A 563 11.70 30.25 -9.36
CA SER A 563 12.01 29.73 -8.02
C SER A 563 13.45 29.24 -7.93
N PHE A 564 14.01 29.39 -6.74
CA PHE A 564 15.30 28.82 -6.36
C PHE A 564 15.20 28.34 -4.90
N ALA A 565 15.80 27.18 -4.59
CA ALA A 565 15.82 26.70 -3.22
C ALA A 565 17.07 25.85 -2.95
N ILE A 566 17.47 25.86 -1.69
CA ILE A 566 18.49 25.00 -1.10
C ILE A 566 17.79 24.18 -0.01
N GLU A 567 17.93 22.88 -0.10
CA GLU A 567 17.33 21.93 0.83
C GLU A 567 18.42 21.06 1.46
N ALA A 568 18.29 20.77 2.76
CA ALA A 568 19.18 19.86 3.46
C ALA A 568 18.39 18.98 4.43
N GLU A 569 18.88 17.78 4.69
CA GLU A 569 18.36 16.83 5.67
C GLU A 569 19.42 16.61 6.79
N PRO A 570 19.52 17.54 7.77
CA PRO A 570 20.53 17.46 8.82
C PRO A 570 20.33 16.29 9.78
N TRP A 571 19.11 15.84 9.94
CA TRP A 571 18.72 14.63 10.69
C TRP A 571 17.76 13.78 9.86
N ARG A 572 17.76 12.51 10.08
CA ARG A 572 16.87 11.59 9.36
C ARG A 572 15.42 12.06 9.42
N ASN A 573 14.79 12.20 8.25
CA ASN A 573 13.40 12.64 8.09
C ASN A 573 13.10 14.07 8.59
N VAL A 574 14.13 14.90 8.81
CA VAL A 574 13.99 16.33 9.09
C VAL A 574 14.57 17.10 7.92
N VAL A 575 13.72 17.78 7.16
CA VAL A 575 14.12 18.53 5.96
C VAL A 575 13.99 20.02 6.25
N ILE A 576 15.05 20.76 6.01
CA ILE A 576 15.09 22.23 6.08
C ILE A 576 15.28 22.73 4.65
N LYS A 577 14.42 23.64 4.20
CA LYS A 577 14.48 24.24 2.87
C LYS A 577 14.44 25.76 2.98
N LEU A 578 15.45 26.40 2.40
CA LEU A 578 15.50 27.84 2.20
C LEU A 578 15.25 28.14 0.72
N GLY A 579 14.29 28.98 0.40
CA GLY A 579 13.92 29.29 -0.98
C GLY A 579 13.67 30.76 -1.23
N GLY A 580 13.66 31.13 -2.51
CA GLY A 580 13.21 32.42 -3.02
C GLY A 580 12.35 32.20 -4.26
N ASN A 581 11.22 32.88 -4.30
CA ASN A 581 10.29 32.83 -5.40
C ASN A 581 9.99 34.24 -5.90
N TYR A 582 10.08 34.45 -7.19
CA TYR A 582 9.56 35.63 -7.84
C TYR A 582 8.41 35.25 -8.73
N ARG A 583 7.25 35.88 -8.53
CA ARG A 583 6.04 35.57 -9.29
C ARG A 583 5.35 36.84 -9.79
N THR A 584 4.82 36.75 -11.00
CA THR A 584 3.83 37.67 -11.55
C THR A 584 2.51 36.93 -11.63
N LEU A 585 1.47 37.50 -11.02
CA LEU A 585 0.11 36.98 -11.02
C LEU A 585 -0.82 37.94 -11.75
N GLU A 586 -1.57 37.41 -12.70
CA GLU A 586 -2.60 38.16 -13.45
C GLU A 586 -3.83 37.30 -13.62
N SER A 587 -5.01 37.90 -13.81
CA SER A 587 -6.16 37.11 -14.18
C SER A 587 -5.94 36.42 -15.55
N ALA A 588 -6.30 35.18 -15.66
CA ALA A 588 -6.31 34.43 -16.93
C ALA A 588 -7.68 34.45 -17.62
N SER A 589 -8.73 34.93 -16.94
CA SER A 589 -10.09 34.92 -17.39
C SER A 589 -10.68 36.31 -17.48
N PRO A 590 -11.53 36.62 -18.48
CA PRO A 590 -12.26 37.92 -18.55
C PRO A 590 -13.39 38.05 -17.52
N THR A 591 -13.80 36.96 -16.89
CA THR A 591 -14.90 36.90 -15.89
C THR A 591 -14.42 36.92 -14.45
N PHE A 592 -13.10 37.00 -14.24
CA PHE A 592 -12.46 37.02 -12.94
C PHE A 592 -11.33 38.03 -12.93
N SER A 593 -11.22 38.85 -11.88
CA SER A 593 -10.14 39.83 -11.75
C SER A 593 -9.39 39.68 -10.43
N LEU A 594 -8.10 39.89 -10.51
CA LEU A 594 -7.16 40.03 -9.37
C LEU A 594 -6.80 41.48 -9.10
N ASP A 595 -7.53 42.46 -9.70
CA ASP A 595 -7.27 43.89 -9.56
C ASP A 595 -7.26 44.31 -8.08
N TYR A 596 -6.40 45.22 -7.75
CA TYR A 596 -6.25 45.77 -6.40
C TYR A 596 -5.98 47.27 -6.42
N ASN A 597 -6.35 47.95 -5.34
CA ASN A 597 -6.14 49.37 -5.18
C ASN A 597 -4.71 49.70 -4.79
N THR A 598 -4.15 50.74 -5.40
CA THR A 598 -2.90 51.38 -5.01
C THR A 598 -3.13 52.87 -4.78
N GLU A 599 -2.15 53.58 -4.24
CA GLU A 599 -2.23 55.06 -4.07
C GLU A 599 -2.38 55.80 -5.41
N THR A 600 -1.95 55.20 -6.50
CA THR A 600 -1.95 55.78 -7.86
C THR A 600 -3.10 55.33 -8.75
N GLY A 601 -3.93 54.39 -8.28
CA GLY A 601 -5.05 53.81 -9.02
C GLY A 601 -5.17 52.30 -8.82
N GLU A 602 -5.90 51.64 -9.72
CA GLU A 602 -6.07 50.17 -9.71
C GLU A 602 -4.98 49.50 -10.57
N GLU A 603 -4.43 48.44 -10.04
CA GLU A 603 -3.42 47.58 -10.69
C GLU A 603 -4.01 46.20 -10.94
N SER A 604 -3.61 45.53 -12.04
CA SER A 604 -4.14 44.22 -12.45
C SER A 604 -3.12 43.07 -12.37
N ALA A 605 -1.84 43.42 -12.15
CA ALA A 605 -0.77 42.46 -12.05
C ALA A 605 -0.07 42.58 -10.69
N ILE A 606 0.20 41.47 -10.05
CA ILE A 606 0.96 41.40 -8.77
C ILE A 606 2.34 40.86 -9.07
N ASN A 607 3.37 41.67 -8.85
CA ASN A 607 4.78 41.24 -8.95
C ASN A 607 5.35 41.09 -7.55
N GLN A 608 5.76 39.89 -7.19
CA GLN A 608 6.14 39.63 -5.81
C GLN A 608 7.32 38.69 -5.69
N TYR A 609 8.35 39.13 -4.99
CA TYR A 609 9.40 38.29 -4.47
C TYR A 609 9.04 37.84 -3.05
N GLU A 610 9.28 36.57 -2.77
CA GLU A 610 9.05 35.95 -1.49
C GLU A 610 10.24 35.06 -1.10
N SER A 611 10.86 35.32 0.04
CA SER A 611 11.81 34.42 0.68
C SER A 611 11.08 33.44 1.57
N THR A 612 11.46 32.18 1.57
CA THR A 612 10.82 31.11 2.34
C THR A 612 11.81 30.31 3.15
N LEU A 613 11.47 30.00 4.40
CA LEU A 613 12.16 29.02 5.21
C LEU A 613 11.14 27.98 5.68
N SER A 614 11.32 26.73 5.30
CA SER A 614 10.42 25.65 5.71
C SER A 614 11.16 24.54 6.45
N LEU A 615 10.45 23.93 7.39
CA LEU A 615 10.85 22.77 8.18
C LEU A 615 9.81 21.67 7.97
N SER A 616 10.23 20.50 7.54
CA SER A 616 9.41 19.31 7.44
C SER A 616 9.98 18.20 8.30
N PHE A 617 9.10 17.54 9.06
CA PHE A 617 9.48 16.39 9.90
C PHE A 617 8.53 15.21 9.64
N PHE A 618 9.12 14.05 9.31
CA PHE A 618 8.40 12.84 8.92
C PHE A 618 8.77 11.65 9.83
N PRO A 619 8.32 11.62 11.10
CA PRO A 619 8.68 10.55 12.02
C PRO A 619 8.26 9.18 11.46
N LYS A 620 9.20 8.23 11.52
CA LYS A 620 9.03 6.84 11.03
C LYS A 620 8.89 6.69 9.50
N ARG A 621 9.08 7.75 8.69
CA ARG A 621 9.14 7.60 7.22
C ARG A 621 10.32 6.71 6.84
N LYS A 622 10.07 5.75 5.95
CA LYS A 622 11.09 4.89 5.36
C LYS A 622 11.31 5.28 3.91
N LEU A 623 12.56 5.46 3.54
CA LEU A 623 12.97 5.87 2.20
C LEU A 623 13.98 4.87 1.65
N SER A 624 13.92 4.59 0.37
CA SER A 624 14.87 3.79 -0.41
C SER A 624 15.53 4.64 -1.49
N GLY A 625 16.79 4.33 -1.81
CA GLY A 625 17.56 5.09 -2.79
C GLY A 625 18.41 6.21 -2.17
N PHE A 626 19.41 6.70 -2.92
CA PHE A 626 20.34 7.76 -2.51
C PHE A 626 20.43 8.91 -3.54
N GLY A 627 19.67 8.85 -4.61
CA GLY A 627 19.62 9.89 -5.64
C GLY A 627 18.91 11.17 -5.19
N VAL A 628 18.77 12.10 -6.12
CA VAL A 628 18.04 13.35 -5.90
C VAL A 628 16.59 13.07 -5.51
N GLU A 629 15.98 12.04 -6.08
CA GLU A 629 14.69 11.49 -5.67
C GLU A 629 14.89 10.18 -4.87
N ARG A 630 14.10 10.00 -3.82
CA ARG A 630 14.06 8.78 -3.03
C ARG A 630 12.64 8.23 -3.02
N LEU A 631 12.52 6.91 -3.00
CA LEU A 631 11.25 6.24 -2.94
C LEU A 631 10.77 6.10 -1.49
N GLU A 632 9.54 6.50 -1.23
CA GLU A 632 8.88 6.20 0.03
C GLU A 632 8.43 4.74 0.06
N THR A 633 8.84 4.01 1.09
CA THR A 633 8.51 2.60 1.27
C THR A 633 7.48 2.34 2.37
N ASN A 634 6.90 3.39 2.96
CA ASN A 634 5.75 3.29 3.86
C ASN A 634 4.90 4.56 3.81
N THR A 635 3.60 4.42 4.03
CA THR A 635 2.63 5.52 4.06
C THR A 635 2.06 5.79 5.45
N ASP A 636 2.50 5.02 6.45
CA ASP A 636 1.94 5.01 7.80
C ASP A 636 2.80 5.80 8.78
N TYR A 637 2.98 7.08 8.46
CA TYR A 637 3.77 7.99 9.28
C TYR A 637 3.11 9.37 9.38
N ALA A 638 3.41 10.09 10.46
CA ALA A 638 3.00 11.47 10.61
C ALA A 638 3.85 12.40 9.73
N SER A 639 3.27 13.52 9.30
CA SER A 639 4.03 14.61 8.69
C SER A 639 3.70 15.93 9.39
N LEU A 640 4.75 16.66 9.77
CA LEU A 640 4.67 18.03 10.27
C LEU A 640 5.37 18.94 9.28
N PHE A 641 4.75 20.06 8.98
CA PHE A 641 5.29 21.07 8.10
C PHE A 641 5.08 22.44 8.76
N ALA A 642 6.11 23.27 8.76
CA ALA A 642 6.03 24.65 9.16
C ALA A 642 6.83 25.50 8.16
N GLN A 643 6.29 26.67 7.81
CA GLN A 643 6.94 27.60 6.88
C GLN A 643 6.73 29.04 7.35
N ILE A 644 7.78 29.82 7.21
CA ILE A 644 7.74 31.26 7.24
C ILE A 644 8.11 31.79 5.86
N SER A 645 7.31 32.70 5.35
CA SER A 645 7.55 33.40 4.09
C SER A 645 7.58 34.89 4.33
N ARG A 646 8.52 35.58 3.70
CA ARG A 646 8.65 37.05 3.75
C ARG A 646 8.59 37.63 2.35
N GLY A 647 7.56 38.41 2.06
CA GLY A 647 7.49 39.30 0.91
C GLY A 647 8.18 40.63 1.23
N ASP A 648 8.96 41.18 0.31
CA ASP A 648 9.75 42.41 0.55
C ASP A 648 9.71 43.31 -0.69
N LYS A 649 9.14 44.52 -0.50
CA LYS A 649 9.01 45.55 -1.54
C LYS A 649 10.36 46.06 -2.08
N THR A 650 11.40 45.96 -1.26
CA THR A 650 12.74 46.49 -1.65
C THR A 650 13.45 45.55 -2.63
N LEU A 651 13.00 44.32 -2.77
CA LEU A 651 13.64 43.34 -3.61
C LEU A 651 12.85 43.10 -4.92
N PHE A 652 13.56 43.15 -6.06
CA PHE A 652 13.07 42.84 -7.40
C PHE A 652 11.79 43.57 -7.84
N ASN A 653 11.59 44.84 -7.38
CA ASN A 653 10.41 45.65 -7.66
C ASN A 653 9.11 44.94 -7.25
N SER A 654 9.09 44.42 -6.04
CA SER A 654 7.92 43.74 -5.48
C SER A 654 6.88 44.76 -5.00
N ASP A 655 5.60 44.35 -5.03
CA ASP A 655 4.48 45.26 -4.75
C ASP A 655 4.13 45.32 -3.26
N PHE A 656 4.42 44.23 -2.49
CA PHE A 656 3.91 44.11 -1.12
C PHE A 656 4.98 43.69 -0.09
N ASP A 657 4.86 44.22 1.13
CA ASP A 657 5.55 43.78 2.32
C ASP A 657 4.65 42.93 3.20
N TYR A 658 5.01 41.69 3.44
CA TYR A 658 4.22 40.81 4.32
C TYR A 658 5.06 39.70 4.92
N THR A 659 4.55 39.08 5.98
CA THR A 659 5.07 37.84 6.54
C THR A 659 3.97 36.83 6.63
N LYS A 660 4.15 35.63 6.07
CA LYS A 660 3.20 34.54 6.10
C LYS A 660 3.75 33.36 6.90
N LEU A 661 2.96 32.91 7.88
CA LEU A 661 3.25 31.71 8.66
C LEU A 661 2.26 30.63 8.23
N GLN A 662 2.77 29.40 8.03
CA GLN A 662 1.94 28.25 7.68
C GLN A 662 2.39 27.04 8.50
N PHE A 663 1.42 26.26 8.96
CA PHE A 663 1.63 25.01 9.68
C PHE A 663 0.67 23.94 9.15
N SER A 664 1.18 22.69 9.01
CA SER A 664 0.36 21.53 8.69
C SER A 664 0.82 20.33 9.50
N TYR A 665 -0.14 19.60 10.05
CA TYR A 665 0.06 18.32 10.72
C TYR A 665 -0.87 17.28 10.14
N ARG A 666 -0.32 16.17 9.69
CA ARG A 666 -1.06 15.02 9.18
C ARG A 666 -0.68 13.77 9.96
N GLN A 667 -1.68 12.99 10.40
CA GLN A 667 -1.46 11.75 11.14
C GLN A 667 -2.43 10.66 10.69
N PRO A 668 -1.94 9.53 10.16
CA PRO A 668 -2.72 8.31 10.03
C PRO A 668 -2.74 7.56 11.38
N TRP A 669 -3.94 7.13 11.80
CA TRP A 669 -4.16 6.37 13.02
C TRP A 669 -4.72 5.00 12.68
N GLN A 670 -4.07 3.93 13.13
CA GLN A 670 -4.63 2.59 13.08
C GLN A 670 -5.44 2.33 14.34
N ILE A 671 -6.76 2.16 14.20
CA ILE A 671 -7.67 1.94 15.35
C ILE A 671 -8.00 0.44 15.44
N GLY A 672 -6.97 -0.38 15.56
CA GLY A 672 -7.10 -1.82 15.67
C GLY A 672 -8.00 -2.41 14.59
N GLY A 673 -8.90 -3.31 14.98
CA GLY A 673 -9.88 -3.90 14.04
C GLY A 673 -11.01 -2.95 13.61
N PHE A 674 -11.02 -1.68 14.03
CA PHE A 674 -12.02 -0.69 13.60
C PHE A 674 -11.62 0.11 12.37
N GLY A 675 -10.41 -0.09 11.86
CA GLY A 675 -9.98 0.53 10.63
C GLY A 675 -8.97 1.66 10.83
N ARG A 676 -8.95 2.62 9.90
CA ARG A 676 -7.94 3.67 9.81
C ARG A 676 -8.56 5.05 9.77
N THR A 677 -8.04 5.95 10.61
CA THR A 677 -8.40 7.37 10.61
C THR A 677 -7.26 8.19 10.02
N TYR A 678 -7.57 9.16 9.19
CA TYR A 678 -6.66 10.21 8.76
C TYR A 678 -7.08 11.53 9.39
N THR A 679 -6.14 12.20 10.01
CA THR A 679 -6.35 13.54 10.57
C THR A 679 -5.39 14.50 9.91
N THR A 680 -5.88 15.64 9.41
CA THR A 680 -5.06 16.75 8.91
C THR A 680 -5.51 18.03 9.61
N ILE A 681 -4.55 18.79 10.10
CA ILE A 681 -4.75 20.10 10.71
C ILE A 681 -3.84 21.08 9.98
N GLU A 682 -4.39 22.21 9.56
CA GLU A 682 -3.63 23.27 8.90
C GLU A 682 -4.00 24.60 9.52
N ALA A 683 -3.01 25.48 9.70
CA ALA A 683 -3.19 26.83 10.20
C ALA A 683 -2.23 27.78 9.50
N GLY A 684 -2.66 29.02 9.33
CA GLY A 684 -1.82 30.04 8.74
C GLY A 684 -2.23 31.43 9.12
N LYS A 685 -1.27 32.36 9.03
CA LYS A 685 -1.50 33.78 9.20
C LYS A 685 -0.59 34.58 8.28
N THR A 686 -1.18 35.56 7.60
CA THR A 686 -0.50 36.58 6.80
C THR A 686 -0.55 37.89 7.57
N PHE A 687 0.61 38.45 7.88
CA PHE A 687 0.77 39.76 8.49
C PHE A 687 1.14 40.76 7.42
N GLY A 688 0.49 41.89 7.37
CA GLY A 688 0.65 42.94 6.35
C GLY A 688 -0.56 42.99 5.41
N ASP A 689 -0.69 44.09 4.72
CA ASP A 689 -1.82 44.38 3.83
C ASP A 689 -1.49 43.84 2.44
N VAL A 690 -2.28 42.86 1.98
CA VAL A 690 -2.05 42.16 0.71
C VAL A 690 -3.37 41.89 -0.03
N PRO A 691 -3.36 41.91 -1.37
CA PRO A 691 -4.54 41.60 -2.16
C PRO A 691 -4.85 40.12 -2.24
N LEU A 692 -6.02 39.76 -2.82
CA LEU A 692 -6.49 38.41 -3.01
C LEU A 692 -5.41 37.42 -3.49
N GLY A 693 -4.56 37.80 -4.43
CA GLY A 693 -3.52 36.98 -5.02
C GLY A 693 -2.47 36.47 -4.02
N LEU A 694 -2.33 37.10 -2.85
CA LEU A 694 -1.35 36.76 -1.81
C LEU A 694 -2.00 36.22 -0.53
N LEU A 695 -3.33 36.29 -0.40
CA LEU A 695 -4.10 35.75 0.73
C LEU A 695 -4.22 34.22 0.71
N SER A 696 -4.74 33.68 1.79
CA SER A 696 -5.04 32.25 1.87
C SER A 696 -6.48 31.98 1.42
N VAL A 697 -6.62 31.39 0.24
CA VAL A 697 -7.92 30.96 -0.30
C VAL A 697 -8.24 29.57 0.26
N ILE A 698 -9.42 29.41 0.86
CA ILE A 698 -9.86 28.11 1.39
C ILE A 698 -10.19 27.19 0.22
N PRO A 699 -9.56 25.99 0.13
CA PRO A 699 -9.63 25.15 -1.06
C PRO A 699 -11.02 24.50 -1.23
N GLY A 700 -11.80 24.99 -2.20
CA GLY A 700 -13.02 24.37 -2.68
C GLY A 700 -12.74 23.27 -3.71
N ASN A 701 -13.63 22.29 -3.82
CA ASN A 701 -13.54 21.23 -4.82
C ASN A 701 -14.62 21.38 -5.89
N GLN A 702 -14.24 21.75 -7.09
CA GLN A 702 -15.09 21.83 -8.28
C GLN A 702 -14.92 20.62 -9.21
N SER A 703 -14.36 19.52 -8.72
CA SER A 703 -14.21 18.28 -9.47
C SER A 703 -15.26 17.25 -9.06
N TYR A 704 -15.68 16.39 -10.00
CA TYR A 704 -16.44 15.17 -9.67
C TYR A 704 -15.61 14.17 -8.84
N PHE A 705 -14.30 14.36 -8.77
CA PHE A 705 -13.41 13.53 -7.97
C PHE A 705 -13.11 14.19 -6.63
N SER A 706 -13.00 13.36 -5.58
CA SER A 706 -12.54 13.81 -4.27
C SER A 706 -11.08 14.22 -4.33
N ILE A 707 -10.79 15.48 -4.04
CA ILE A 707 -9.44 16.01 -3.94
C ILE A 707 -9.06 16.08 -2.45
N TYR A 708 -7.86 15.63 -2.13
CA TYR A 708 -7.37 15.57 -0.75
C TYR A 708 -7.26 16.99 -0.14
N ASN A 709 -7.63 17.14 1.13
CA ASN A 709 -7.61 18.40 1.89
C ASN A 709 -8.42 19.55 1.28
N THR A 710 -9.50 19.25 0.55
CA THR A 710 -10.42 20.26 0.03
C THR A 710 -11.81 20.14 0.65
N PHE A 711 -12.57 21.21 0.58
CA PHE A 711 -13.97 21.26 0.98
C PHE A 711 -14.87 20.99 -0.23
N SER A 712 -15.65 19.90 -0.18
CA SER A 712 -16.40 19.41 -1.33
C SER A 712 -17.60 20.26 -1.70
N GLN A 713 -18.06 21.14 -0.79
CA GLN A 713 -19.24 21.97 -0.95
C GLN A 713 -18.92 23.47 -1.03
N LEU A 714 -17.66 23.86 -0.95
CA LEU A 714 -17.21 25.22 -1.20
C LEU A 714 -16.98 25.45 -2.70
N ASP A 715 -17.38 26.63 -3.16
CA ASP A 715 -17.00 27.14 -4.46
C ASP A 715 -15.58 27.75 -4.44
N TYR A 716 -14.99 27.99 -5.60
CA TYR A 716 -13.70 28.69 -5.71
C TYR A 716 -13.84 30.11 -5.18
N TYR A 717 -12.88 30.50 -4.32
CA TYR A 717 -12.84 31.83 -3.69
C TYR A 717 -14.02 32.16 -2.80
N GLU A 718 -14.87 31.23 -2.42
CA GLU A 718 -16.00 31.47 -1.52
C GLU A 718 -15.56 32.00 -0.15
N PHE A 719 -14.42 31.48 0.35
CA PHE A 719 -13.75 31.95 1.56
C PHE A 719 -12.30 32.28 1.30
N VAL A 720 -11.91 33.48 1.75
CA VAL A 720 -10.53 33.99 1.71
C VAL A 720 -10.17 34.52 3.09
N SER A 721 -8.98 34.25 3.57
CA SER A 721 -8.56 34.60 4.92
C SER A 721 -7.10 35.03 4.96
N ASP A 722 -6.77 35.98 5.82
CA ASP A 722 -5.40 36.24 6.24
C ASP A 722 -4.99 35.34 7.40
N THR A 723 -5.95 34.94 8.25
CA THR A 723 -5.78 34.06 9.39
C THR A 723 -6.75 32.90 9.27
N TYR A 724 -6.28 31.64 9.36
CA TYR A 724 -7.16 30.48 9.30
C TYR A 724 -6.67 29.34 10.17
N ALA A 725 -7.61 28.48 10.55
CA ALA A 725 -7.36 27.14 11.07
C ALA A 725 -8.36 26.16 10.46
N SER A 726 -7.86 25.05 9.91
CA SER A 726 -8.69 24.02 9.29
C SER A 726 -8.36 22.64 9.85
N PHE A 727 -9.33 21.74 9.78
CA PHE A 727 -9.13 20.35 10.11
C PHE A 727 -9.94 19.45 9.18
N HIS A 728 -9.37 18.28 8.86
CA HIS A 728 -9.99 17.21 8.10
C HIS A 728 -9.81 15.91 8.85
N ILE A 729 -10.90 15.19 9.10
CA ILE A 729 -10.88 13.86 9.70
C ILE A 729 -11.65 12.93 8.79
N GLU A 730 -11.03 11.83 8.39
CA GLU A 730 -11.67 10.77 7.64
C GLU A 730 -11.39 9.43 8.31
N HIS A 731 -12.44 8.62 8.54
CA HIS A 731 -12.32 7.28 9.09
C HIS A 731 -12.86 6.24 8.11
N ASN A 732 -12.04 5.24 7.80
CA ASN A 732 -12.40 4.09 6.99
C ASN A 732 -12.52 2.85 7.90
N PHE A 733 -13.73 2.30 8.04
CA PHE A 733 -14.01 1.13 8.86
C PHE A 733 -13.60 -0.20 8.22
N ASN A 734 -13.08 -0.18 6.99
CA ASN A 734 -12.65 -1.38 6.25
C ASN A 734 -13.75 -2.45 6.06
N GLY A 735 -15.01 -2.05 5.96
CA GLY A 735 -16.15 -2.94 5.78
C GLY A 735 -16.65 -3.61 7.06
N ARG A 736 -16.18 -3.18 8.24
CA ARG A 736 -16.53 -3.79 9.52
C ARG A 736 -18.01 -3.68 9.87
N LEU A 737 -18.65 -2.56 9.52
CA LEU A 737 -20.08 -2.36 9.78
C LEU A 737 -20.92 -3.07 8.71
N PHE A 738 -20.62 -2.86 7.43
CA PHE A 738 -21.35 -3.47 6.31
C PHE A 738 -21.25 -5.00 6.30
N SER A 739 -20.16 -5.59 6.76
CA SER A 739 -20.00 -7.03 6.88
C SER A 739 -21.00 -7.68 7.87
N ARG A 740 -21.58 -6.91 8.80
CA ARG A 740 -22.58 -7.36 9.75
C ARG A 740 -24.00 -7.39 9.16
N ILE A 741 -24.23 -6.69 8.05
CA ILE A 741 -25.50 -6.63 7.36
C ILE A 741 -25.49 -7.72 6.27
N PRO A 742 -26.34 -8.78 6.37
CA PRO A 742 -26.25 -9.96 5.49
C PRO A 742 -26.33 -9.64 3.99
N PHE A 743 -27.12 -8.66 3.60
CA PHE A 743 -27.26 -8.23 2.20
C PHE A 743 -25.97 -7.52 1.70
N LEU A 744 -25.45 -6.53 2.44
CA LEU A 744 -24.27 -5.73 2.06
C LEU A 744 -22.98 -6.54 2.11
N ARG A 745 -22.89 -7.53 2.98
CA ARG A 745 -21.74 -8.40 3.14
C ARG A 745 -21.28 -9.05 1.84
N LYS A 746 -22.20 -9.37 0.91
CA LYS A 746 -21.88 -10.02 -0.37
C LYS A 746 -21.07 -9.14 -1.30
N PHE A 747 -21.18 -7.82 -1.15
CA PHE A 747 -20.53 -6.84 -2.04
C PHE A 747 -19.15 -6.40 -1.55
N ASN A 748 -18.74 -6.80 -0.33
CA ASN A 748 -17.48 -6.39 0.29
C ASN A 748 -17.28 -4.86 0.34
N LEU A 749 -18.38 -4.11 0.42
CA LEU A 749 -18.33 -2.64 0.50
C LEU A 749 -17.64 -2.18 1.78
N ARG A 750 -17.07 -0.98 1.74
CA ARG A 750 -16.39 -0.33 2.86
C ARG A 750 -17.05 0.99 3.16
N GLU A 751 -17.36 1.19 4.42
CA GLU A 751 -17.93 2.42 4.92
C GLU A 751 -16.83 3.40 5.33
N ILE A 752 -17.02 4.65 4.94
CA ILE A 752 -16.13 5.76 5.26
C ILE A 752 -16.99 6.89 5.83
N VAL A 753 -16.49 7.58 6.83
CA VAL A 753 -17.09 8.80 7.36
C VAL A 753 -16.06 9.91 7.37
N GLY A 754 -16.49 11.12 7.03
CA GLY A 754 -15.64 12.29 6.97
C GLY A 754 -16.26 13.47 7.71
N PHE A 755 -15.40 14.24 8.37
CA PHE A 755 -15.76 15.52 8.96
C PHE A 755 -14.63 16.51 8.71
N ARG A 756 -14.98 17.71 8.27
CA ARG A 756 -14.00 18.75 7.95
C ARG A 756 -14.55 20.10 8.34
N GLY A 757 -13.67 21.01 8.75
CA GLY A 757 -14.06 22.34 9.14
C GLY A 757 -12.94 23.34 9.00
N VAL A 758 -13.31 24.62 8.90
CA VAL A 758 -12.42 25.75 8.83
C VAL A 758 -13.03 26.95 9.52
N VAL A 759 -12.20 27.74 10.19
CA VAL A 759 -12.51 29.04 10.72
C VAL A 759 -11.42 29.99 10.27
N GLY A 760 -11.76 31.24 10.01
CA GLY A 760 -10.79 32.24 9.55
C GLY A 760 -11.29 33.64 9.70
N GLU A 761 -10.36 34.55 9.57
CA GLU A 761 -10.59 36.00 9.62
C GLU A 761 -9.90 36.68 8.44
N ILE A 762 -10.36 37.85 8.08
CA ILE A 762 -9.74 38.73 7.10
C ILE A 762 -9.85 40.18 7.60
N SER A 763 -8.75 40.92 7.53
CA SER A 763 -8.71 42.33 7.95
C SER A 763 -9.48 43.23 6.97
N ASN A 764 -9.99 44.33 7.47
CA ASN A 764 -10.68 45.33 6.62
C ASN A 764 -9.74 45.94 5.59
N GLU A 765 -8.48 46.08 5.91
CA GLU A 765 -7.43 46.60 5.05
C GLU A 765 -7.22 45.66 3.83
N ASN A 766 -7.16 44.35 4.02
CA ASN A 766 -7.08 43.38 2.94
C ASN A 766 -8.34 43.38 2.05
N VAL A 767 -9.51 43.54 2.67
CA VAL A 767 -10.78 43.66 1.92
C VAL A 767 -10.80 44.94 1.09
N ALA A 768 -10.45 46.10 1.68
CA ALA A 768 -10.40 47.35 1.01
C ALA A 768 -9.40 47.39 -0.18
N LEU A 769 -8.25 46.79 0.02
CA LEU A 769 -7.23 46.65 -1.02
C LEU A 769 -7.71 45.85 -2.23
N SER A 770 -8.55 44.86 -2.02
CA SER A 770 -9.08 43.95 -3.09
C SER A 770 -10.47 44.40 -3.58
N THR A 771 -11.04 45.50 -3.09
CA THR A 771 -12.32 46.00 -3.52
C THR A 771 -12.09 47.10 -4.56
N THR A 772 -12.27 46.79 -5.83
CA THR A 772 -12.00 47.69 -6.97
C THR A 772 -13.27 48.06 -7.71
N SER A 773 -13.17 48.96 -8.70
CA SER A 773 -14.28 49.32 -9.59
C SER A 773 -14.64 48.23 -10.59
N ASN A 774 -13.77 47.24 -10.78
CA ASN A 774 -13.98 46.14 -11.73
C ASN A 774 -15.07 45.17 -11.25
N PRO A 775 -16.19 44.99 -12.01
CA PRO A 775 -17.30 44.14 -11.61
C PRO A 775 -16.92 42.63 -11.54
N ASN A 776 -15.78 42.22 -12.10
CA ASN A 776 -15.29 40.85 -12.06
C ASN A 776 -14.40 40.58 -10.85
N THR A 777 -14.21 41.56 -9.95
CA THR A 777 -13.52 41.36 -8.68
C THR A 777 -14.40 40.56 -7.71
N ILE A 778 -13.82 39.58 -7.01
CA ILE A 778 -14.55 38.76 -6.06
C ILE A 778 -14.64 39.46 -4.71
N PRO A 779 -15.84 39.60 -4.10
CA PRO A 779 -15.97 40.10 -2.74
C PRO A 779 -15.32 39.15 -1.74
N LEU A 780 -14.33 39.61 -1.00
CA LEU A 780 -13.60 38.78 -0.03
C LEU A 780 -14.46 38.55 1.23
N LYS A 781 -14.59 37.29 1.62
CA LYS A 781 -15.31 36.86 2.83
C LYS A 781 -14.50 35.78 3.55
N ALA A 782 -14.41 35.91 4.86
CA ALA A 782 -13.78 34.85 5.71
C ALA A 782 -14.85 34.10 6.50
N PRO A 783 -14.61 32.81 6.83
CA PRO A 783 -15.49 32.00 7.67
C PRO A 783 -15.27 32.36 9.16
N THR A 784 -15.78 33.52 9.62
CA THR A 784 -15.60 34.03 10.99
C THR A 784 -16.28 33.15 12.06
N LYS A 785 -17.31 32.38 11.68
CA LYS A 785 -17.84 31.25 12.46
C LYS A 785 -17.30 29.97 11.83
N PRO A 786 -17.07 28.90 12.60
CA PRO A 786 -16.58 27.66 12.04
C PRO A 786 -17.50 27.14 10.92
N TYR A 787 -16.98 27.10 9.68
CA TYR A 787 -17.61 26.38 8.58
C TYR A 787 -17.34 24.90 8.74
N PHE A 788 -18.29 24.04 8.44
CA PHE A 788 -18.08 22.59 8.49
C PHE A 788 -18.87 21.83 7.44
N GLU A 789 -18.28 20.70 7.03
CA GLU A 789 -18.90 19.68 6.20
C GLU A 789 -18.78 18.33 6.88
N TYR A 790 -19.77 17.46 6.64
CA TYR A 790 -19.73 16.07 7.03
C TYR A 790 -20.17 15.20 5.86
N GLY A 791 -19.73 13.94 5.86
CA GLY A 791 -20.11 13.05 4.78
C GLY A 791 -19.92 11.59 5.15
N PHE A 792 -20.52 10.76 4.31
CA PHE A 792 -20.25 9.35 4.34
C PHE A 792 -19.93 8.84 2.94
N GLY A 793 -19.01 7.86 2.88
CA GLY A 793 -18.58 7.24 1.64
C GLY A 793 -18.88 5.75 1.63
N VAL A 794 -19.14 5.26 0.43
CA VAL A 794 -19.21 3.83 0.14
C VAL A 794 -18.05 3.51 -0.80
N GLY A 795 -17.06 2.83 -0.26
CA GLY A 795 -15.88 2.39 -1.00
C GLY A 795 -15.97 0.94 -1.44
N ASN A 796 -14.99 0.52 -2.21
CA ASN A 796 -14.87 -0.84 -2.74
C ASN A 796 -15.95 -1.24 -3.76
N ILE A 797 -16.59 -0.28 -4.39
CA ILE A 797 -17.52 -0.52 -5.48
C ILE A 797 -16.71 -1.06 -6.68
N PHE A 798 -17.03 -2.27 -7.13
CA PHE A 798 -16.25 -3.00 -8.15
C PHE A 798 -14.75 -3.08 -7.84
N LYS A 799 -14.35 -2.97 -6.55
CA LYS A 799 -12.98 -3.00 -6.03
C LYS A 799 -12.12 -1.76 -6.35
N VAL A 800 -12.60 -0.81 -7.12
CA VAL A 800 -11.81 0.34 -7.60
C VAL A 800 -12.49 1.69 -7.38
N PHE A 801 -13.81 1.71 -7.17
CA PHE A 801 -14.54 2.96 -7.02
C PHE A 801 -14.96 3.21 -5.57
N ARG A 802 -14.99 4.48 -5.23
CA ARG A 802 -15.58 5.04 -4.02
C ARG A 802 -16.51 6.17 -4.41
N ILE A 803 -17.64 6.28 -3.75
CA ILE A 803 -18.60 7.38 -3.87
C ILE A 803 -18.76 8.00 -2.49
N ASP A 804 -18.60 9.32 -2.41
CA ASP A 804 -18.74 10.12 -1.20
C ASP A 804 -19.93 11.04 -1.32
N PHE A 805 -20.78 11.04 -0.31
CA PHE A 805 -21.93 11.88 -0.14
C PHE A 805 -21.58 12.96 0.89
N ASN A 806 -21.42 14.20 0.44
CA ASN A 806 -20.94 15.31 1.24
C ASN A 806 -22.07 16.31 1.52
N PHE A 807 -22.16 16.77 2.74
CA PHE A 807 -23.19 17.69 3.23
C PHE A 807 -22.53 18.92 3.84
N ARG A 808 -23.01 20.09 3.44
CA ARG A 808 -22.63 21.37 4.02
C ARG A 808 -23.47 21.62 5.28
N GLY A 809 -22.82 21.92 6.41
CA GLY A 809 -23.50 22.04 7.70
C GLY A 809 -24.06 23.41 8.01
N ASN A 810 -23.46 24.48 7.48
CA ASN A 810 -23.85 25.88 7.73
C ASN A 810 -23.51 26.78 6.53
N TYR A 811 -23.65 28.11 6.69
CA TYR A 811 -23.48 29.12 5.61
C TYR A 811 -24.38 28.82 4.40
N LEU A 812 -25.67 28.56 4.68
CA LEU A 812 -26.65 28.12 3.69
C LEU A 812 -27.59 29.29 3.22
N ASN A 813 -27.35 30.49 3.71
CA ASN A 813 -28.15 31.66 3.32
C ASN A 813 -27.84 32.02 1.86
N LYS A 814 -28.81 31.84 0.99
CA LYS A 814 -28.68 32.07 -0.46
C LYS A 814 -28.52 33.55 -0.84
N PHE A 815 -28.87 34.49 0.03
CA PHE A 815 -28.61 35.90 -0.20
C PHE A 815 -27.16 36.28 -0.03
N GLU A 816 -26.48 35.62 0.93
CA GLU A 816 -25.09 35.89 1.23
C GLU A 816 -24.14 34.93 0.44
N TYR A 817 -24.61 33.70 0.15
CA TYR A 817 -23.88 32.63 -0.52
C TYR A 817 -24.75 32.00 -1.62
N PRO A 818 -24.94 32.71 -2.76
CA PRO A 818 -25.87 32.28 -3.82
C PRO A 818 -25.54 30.90 -4.38
N ASP A 819 -24.26 30.57 -4.50
CA ASP A 819 -23.76 29.31 -5.06
C ASP A 819 -23.63 28.20 -4.02
N ALA A 820 -23.95 28.45 -2.74
CA ALA A 820 -23.84 27.46 -1.68
C ALA A 820 -24.67 26.20 -1.98
N ARG A 821 -23.99 25.05 -2.06
CA ARG A 821 -24.59 23.73 -2.26
C ARG A 821 -24.79 23.05 -0.93
N LYS A 822 -25.99 22.52 -0.64
CA LYS A 822 -26.27 21.79 0.60
C LYS A 822 -25.72 20.36 0.56
N PHE A 823 -25.66 19.78 -0.62
CA PHE A 823 -25.32 18.39 -0.87
C PHE A 823 -24.56 18.26 -2.18
N GLY A 824 -23.61 17.34 -2.21
CA GLY A 824 -22.88 16.98 -3.42
C GLY A 824 -22.32 15.57 -3.33
N VAL A 825 -22.04 15.02 -4.48
CA VAL A 825 -21.49 13.67 -4.64
C VAL A 825 -20.14 13.78 -5.34
N THR A 826 -19.14 13.15 -4.75
CA THR A 826 -17.82 13.05 -5.37
C THR A 826 -17.41 11.58 -5.47
N GLY A 827 -16.57 11.25 -6.44
CA GLY A 827 -16.05 9.91 -6.64
C GLY A 827 -14.55 9.83 -6.44
N THR A 828 -14.05 8.65 -6.19
CA THR A 828 -12.61 8.37 -6.21
C THR A 828 -12.39 7.06 -6.96
N PHE A 829 -11.42 7.07 -7.87
CA PHE A 829 -10.93 5.88 -8.52
C PHE A 829 -9.55 5.54 -7.97
N GLY A 830 -9.35 4.27 -7.60
CA GLY A 830 -8.06 3.81 -7.09
C GLY A 830 -8.04 2.31 -6.86
N PHE A 831 -6.85 1.74 -6.83
CA PHE A 831 -6.64 0.36 -6.45
C PHE A 831 -6.42 0.29 -4.94
N TYR A 832 -7.34 -0.35 -4.22
CA TYR A 832 -7.29 -0.53 -2.77
C TYR A 832 -7.26 -2.02 -2.43
N PHE A 833 -6.36 -2.43 -1.54
CA PHE A 833 -6.32 -3.79 -0.98
C PHE A 833 -7.46 -4.07 -0.01
#